data_f9fca2140c3f15f42b7c1cfb5fa87c73
#
_entry.id   f9fca2140c3f15f42b7c1cfb5fa87c73
#
_cell.length_a   1.000
_cell.length_b   1.000
_cell.length_c   1.000
_cell.angle_alpha   90.00
_cell.angle_beta   90.00
_cell.angle_gamma   90.00
#
_symmetry.space_group_name_H-M   'P 1'
#
loop_
_entity.id
_entity.type
_entity.pdbx_description
1 polymer ?
#
loop_
_entity_poly.entity_id
_entity_poly.type
_entity_poly.pdbx_seq_one_letter_code
_entity_poly.pdbx_strand_id
1 'polypeptide(L)'
;PAASQGIQLVKYMPFIFACVWGVAVSVTSVIQSEELAGFEPPPLQVADGFVIEVAAAPPLVRYPMMACFDDRGRLFIAESSGKNLAKEALLEQRCRFIRMLEDTDGDGRFDKSTIFADRMVMPEGALWHRGSLYVVSSPYLWRLQDTDDDGVADVREKLVGYLEFNGKANQHGAYLGPNGRIYFSGGTFGYDLVGSDGKPAVKGSAAGVFSCLPDGTDVEVVGTGGINPVEVVFTPEGELLTTCAIFDNINGRHDALIHWVRGATAAPRDFRPPVLPQTGHRLPALSRWGQVAPSGMMRYRSAVFGAAYRDTYFAAQFNTARVMWTRLQRQGASFSSEDEVFLSSPSRDFHPTDVLEDADGSLLVIDTGGWFRISCPKSEVAKPGIPGAIYRIRRVNGKTPVDPLGSQVDWSHASAVELARLLDDARVFVRDRARESLVTLGDRGLAALEVAPDSTVVWRRNVVWTLSRIATAGARARILPFLADSDATVRQAAVRSVGILKETAAVEALTGMLLRDELAVRRAAATALGQIGSVDSVPTLLRAARQNGDTHFRHALVFSLIEVGHFGQTVTGLLDTNPQVQLAALTALKRIDAERLTENHVAPLLKSDDPAVRNAALELIASREGWADQIIEFLALWLHESPVDAANTRIAQGALVAYSADLRVEKLVSDALGSAEAQSELLLPLLEALARRSEVPDTWVEPLRQLLSHRNAAVRRQVIQTITALNTNVLDRALRNMGRDAANPQAERCMAWGCLAQRGLPLPDAAVQLLADRTGDTGAAALDRLSAARS
;
A
#
# COMPACT_ATOMS: atom_id res chain seq x y z
N PRO A 1 35.81 -60.52 23.64
CA PRO A 1 35.05 -59.40 24.06
C PRO A 1 34.87 -58.43 22.89
N ALA A 2 33.83 -58.57 22.11
CA ALA A 2 33.44 -57.73 21.03
C ALA A 2 32.04 -57.21 21.35
N ALA A 3 31.92 -55.92 21.44
CA ALA A 3 30.67 -55.19 21.62
C ALA A 3 29.94 -55.06 20.26
N SER A 4 28.75 -55.60 20.19
CA SER A 4 27.82 -55.38 19.11
C SER A 4 26.99 -54.12 19.36
N GLN A 5 27.08 -53.17 18.49
CA GLN A 5 26.21 -51.97 18.47
C GLN A 5 24.87 -52.32 17.87
N GLY A 6 23.81 -52.26 18.67
CA GLY A 6 22.42 -52.32 18.21
C GLY A 6 21.90 -50.92 17.79
N ILE A 7 21.47 -50.82 16.57
CA ILE A 7 20.77 -49.67 16.03
C ILE A 7 19.32 -49.71 16.50
N GLN A 8 18.91 -48.75 17.34
CA GLN A 8 17.51 -48.55 17.70
C GLN A 8 16.83 -47.71 16.63
N LEU A 9 15.90 -48.31 15.90
CA LEU A 9 14.92 -47.63 15.04
C LEU A 9 13.89 -46.92 15.95
N VAL A 10 13.92 -45.62 15.96
CA VAL A 10 12.86 -44.77 16.54
C VAL A 10 11.68 -44.77 15.59
N LYS A 11 10.59 -45.43 16.00
CA LYS A 11 9.29 -45.34 15.32
C LYS A 11 8.68 -43.97 15.54
N TYR A 12 8.50 -43.18 14.49
CA TYR A 12 7.63 -42.02 14.48
C TYR A 12 6.17 -42.49 14.57
N MET A 13 5.51 -42.19 15.69
CA MET A 13 4.07 -42.19 15.80
C MET A 13 3.55 -40.81 15.34
N PRO A 14 2.57 -40.75 14.44
CA PRO A 14 1.89 -39.49 14.13
C PRO A 14 0.90 -39.19 15.26
N PHE A 15 1.11 -38.09 15.97
CA PHE A 15 0.10 -37.50 16.84
C PHE A 15 -1.04 -36.94 15.94
N ILE A 16 -2.15 -37.68 15.95
CA ILE A 16 -3.42 -37.17 15.39
C ILE A 16 -3.97 -36.19 16.43
N PHE A 17 -3.82 -34.90 16.16
CA PHE A 17 -4.61 -33.88 16.85
C PHE A 17 -6.03 -33.96 16.29
N ALA A 18 -6.93 -34.54 17.06
CA ALA A 18 -8.36 -34.44 16.84
C ALA A 18 -8.77 -33.00 17.18
N CYS A 19 -8.89 -32.15 16.18
CA CYS A 19 -9.60 -30.88 16.31
C CYS A 19 -11.08 -31.23 16.57
N VAL A 20 -11.50 -31.16 17.81
CA VAL A 20 -12.91 -31.12 18.17
C VAL A 20 -13.45 -29.77 17.70
N TRP A 21 -14.07 -29.75 16.54
CA TRP A 21 -14.91 -28.67 16.09
C TRP A 21 -16.15 -28.66 16.97
N GLY A 22 -16.14 -27.81 17.99
CA GLY A 22 -17.35 -27.42 18.69
C GLY A 22 -18.28 -26.73 17.69
N VAL A 23 -19.35 -27.41 17.30
CA VAL A 23 -20.47 -26.79 16.60
C VAL A 23 -21.08 -25.81 17.59
N ALA A 24 -20.66 -24.54 17.51
CA ALA A 24 -21.37 -23.46 18.16
C ALA A 24 -22.75 -23.36 17.51
N VAL A 25 -23.77 -23.73 18.21
CA VAL A 25 -25.17 -23.49 17.81
C VAL A 25 -25.35 -21.97 17.82
N SER A 26 -25.33 -21.37 16.64
CA SER A 26 -25.61 -19.95 16.45
C SER A 26 -27.04 -19.66 16.95
N VAL A 27 -27.15 -18.97 18.08
CA VAL A 27 -28.41 -18.35 18.46
C VAL A 27 -28.66 -17.23 17.46
N THR A 28 -29.62 -17.42 16.58
CA THR A 28 -30.13 -16.38 15.67
C THR A 28 -30.64 -15.23 16.52
N SER A 29 -29.89 -14.12 16.54
CA SER A 29 -30.31 -12.89 17.22
C SER A 29 -31.55 -12.37 16.50
N VAL A 30 -32.67 -12.32 17.17
CA VAL A 30 -33.94 -11.82 16.62
C VAL A 30 -33.80 -10.32 16.42
N ILE A 31 -33.92 -9.87 15.16
CA ILE A 31 -34.08 -8.45 14.84
C ILE A 31 -35.45 -8.04 15.39
N GLN A 32 -35.51 -7.16 16.38
CA GLN A 32 -36.75 -6.55 16.83
C GLN A 32 -37.25 -5.59 15.74
N SER A 33 -38.23 -6.04 14.97
CA SER A 33 -38.89 -5.25 13.94
C SER A 33 -40.11 -4.56 14.54
N GLU A 34 -40.02 -3.30 14.88
CA GLU A 34 -41.20 -2.41 14.75
C GLU A 34 -41.28 -2.01 13.27
N GLU A 35 -42.48 -1.85 12.74
CA GLU A 35 -42.81 -1.74 11.31
C GLU A 35 -41.98 -0.68 10.57
N LEU A 36 -40.85 -1.10 10.03
CA LEU A 36 -40.16 -0.39 8.98
C LEU A 36 -40.93 -0.64 7.67
N ALA A 37 -41.72 0.30 7.23
CA ALA A 37 -42.67 0.20 6.12
C ALA A 37 -42.11 -0.53 4.91
N GLY A 38 -42.15 -1.89 4.91
CA GLY A 38 -41.81 -2.74 3.78
C GLY A 38 -40.30 -3.03 3.56
N PHE A 39 -39.42 -2.67 4.49
CA PHE A 39 -37.99 -3.08 4.44
C PHE A 39 -37.78 -4.37 5.24
N GLU A 40 -37.31 -5.42 4.56
CA GLU A 40 -36.90 -6.67 5.20
C GLU A 40 -35.34 -6.73 5.23
N PRO A 41 -34.73 -6.69 6.42
CA PRO A 41 -33.31 -6.81 6.54
C PRO A 41 -32.82 -8.20 6.10
N PRO A 42 -31.63 -8.33 5.47
CA PRO A 42 -31.06 -9.63 5.20
C PRO A 42 -30.76 -10.39 6.50
N PRO A 43 -30.70 -11.72 6.47
CA PRO A 43 -30.32 -12.48 7.66
C PRO A 43 -28.89 -12.14 8.05
N LEU A 44 -28.71 -11.65 9.28
CA LEU A 44 -27.43 -11.25 9.84
C LEU A 44 -27.06 -12.13 11.03
N GLN A 45 -25.79 -12.47 11.14
CA GLN A 45 -25.20 -13.23 12.25
C GLN A 45 -24.06 -12.42 12.85
N VAL A 46 -24.14 -12.14 14.14
CA VAL A 46 -23.11 -11.39 14.88
C VAL A 46 -22.49 -12.30 15.95
N ALA A 47 -21.29 -11.97 16.40
CA ALA A 47 -20.59 -12.67 17.47
C ALA A 47 -21.44 -12.78 18.74
N ASP A 48 -21.20 -13.82 19.54
CA ASP A 48 -21.93 -14.10 20.77
C ASP A 48 -21.86 -12.91 21.76
N GLY A 49 -22.99 -12.61 22.37
CA GLY A 49 -23.11 -11.51 23.33
C GLY A 49 -23.38 -10.15 22.70
N PHE A 50 -23.75 -10.12 21.42
CA PHE A 50 -24.18 -8.93 20.71
C PHE A 50 -25.59 -9.10 20.13
N VAL A 51 -26.25 -7.98 19.89
CA VAL A 51 -27.54 -7.89 19.21
C VAL A 51 -27.45 -6.89 18.06
N ILE A 52 -28.28 -7.08 17.04
CA ILE A 52 -28.36 -6.25 15.85
C ILE A 52 -29.70 -5.59 15.77
N GLU A 53 -29.73 -4.30 15.52
CA GLU A 53 -30.91 -3.48 15.32
C GLU A 53 -30.80 -2.74 13.99
N VAL A 54 -31.91 -2.36 13.36
CA VAL A 54 -31.92 -1.46 12.21
C VAL A 54 -31.92 -0.03 12.75
N ALA A 55 -30.85 0.73 12.46
CA ALA A 55 -30.73 2.12 12.87
C ALA A 55 -31.34 3.08 11.85
N ALA A 56 -31.26 2.76 10.55
CA ALA A 56 -31.93 3.49 9.48
C ALA A 56 -32.14 2.58 8.27
N ALA A 57 -33.28 2.76 7.60
CA ALA A 57 -33.63 2.04 6.37
C ALA A 57 -34.49 2.95 5.48
N PRO A 58 -34.87 2.53 4.26
CA PRO A 58 -35.81 3.29 3.46
C PRO A 58 -37.14 3.63 4.24
N PRO A 59 -37.66 4.87 4.10
CA PRO A 59 -37.25 5.91 3.14
C PRO A 59 -36.13 6.85 3.60
N LEU A 60 -35.62 6.74 4.82
CA LEU A 60 -34.68 7.68 5.42
C LEU A 60 -33.32 7.62 4.70
N VAL A 61 -32.88 6.43 4.31
CA VAL A 61 -31.66 6.16 3.56
C VAL A 61 -31.92 5.04 2.56
N ARG A 62 -31.20 5.02 1.43
CA ARG A 62 -31.45 3.97 0.42
C ARG A 62 -30.19 3.27 -0.07
N TYR A 63 -29.12 3.99 -0.38
CA TYR A 63 -27.86 3.42 -0.88
C TYR A 63 -26.67 4.08 -0.19
N PRO A 64 -26.58 3.93 1.15
CA PRO A 64 -25.48 4.52 1.91
C PRO A 64 -24.16 3.84 1.53
N MET A 65 -23.07 4.59 1.59
CA MET A 65 -21.74 4.08 1.21
C MET A 65 -20.75 4.19 2.38
N MET A 66 -20.42 5.40 2.79
CA MET A 66 -19.50 5.68 3.90
C MET A 66 -20.05 6.86 4.71
N ALA A 67 -19.71 6.93 5.99
CA ALA A 67 -20.32 7.92 6.85
C ALA A 67 -19.36 8.45 7.93
N CYS A 68 -19.76 9.54 8.59
CA CYS A 68 -19.13 10.03 9.81
C CYS A 68 -20.15 10.71 10.71
N PHE A 69 -19.85 10.79 12.00
CA PHE A 69 -20.60 11.59 12.96
C PHE A 69 -20.04 13.00 13.07
N ASP A 70 -20.89 13.96 13.36
CA ASP A 70 -20.49 15.25 13.90
C ASP A 70 -20.43 15.26 15.44
N ASP A 71 -20.13 16.41 16.01
CA ASP A 71 -20.07 16.62 17.46
C ASP A 71 -21.43 16.74 18.16
N ARG A 72 -22.53 16.69 17.38
CA ARG A 72 -23.92 16.65 17.88
C ARG A 72 -24.55 15.26 17.77
N GLY A 73 -23.83 14.27 17.19
CA GLY A 73 -24.34 12.92 16.97
C GLY A 73 -25.16 12.77 15.68
N ARG A 74 -25.16 13.78 14.78
CA ARG A 74 -25.76 13.67 13.44
C ARG A 74 -24.86 12.82 12.56
N LEU A 75 -25.43 11.92 11.76
CA LEU A 75 -24.71 11.02 10.87
C LEU A 75 -24.73 11.55 9.44
N PHE A 76 -23.57 11.90 8.91
CA PHE A 76 -23.38 12.33 7.53
C PHE A 76 -22.98 11.14 6.67
N ILE A 77 -23.68 10.91 5.57
CA ILE A 77 -23.57 9.70 4.75
C ILE A 77 -23.33 10.10 3.30
N ALA A 78 -22.24 9.60 2.71
CA ALA A 78 -22.09 9.58 1.27
C ALA A 78 -23.10 8.60 0.68
N GLU A 79 -24.07 9.08 -0.08
CA GLU A 79 -25.14 8.26 -0.61
C GLU A 79 -25.21 8.29 -2.13
N SER A 80 -25.45 7.12 -2.70
CA SER A 80 -25.61 6.92 -4.12
C SER A 80 -27.06 7.07 -4.58
N SER A 81 -27.25 7.41 -5.84
CA SER A 81 -28.56 7.36 -6.50
C SER A 81 -28.98 5.93 -6.93
N GLY A 82 -28.20 4.91 -6.63
CA GLY A 82 -28.44 3.53 -7.08
C GLY A 82 -28.09 3.27 -8.56
N LYS A 83 -27.43 4.21 -9.23
CA LYS A 83 -27.03 4.10 -10.65
C LYS A 83 -25.52 3.86 -10.80
N ASN A 84 -25.16 2.86 -11.61
CA ASN A 84 -23.78 2.61 -12.05
C ASN A 84 -23.51 3.35 -13.36
N LEU A 85 -23.08 4.61 -13.25
CA LEU A 85 -22.83 5.48 -14.40
C LEU A 85 -21.34 5.47 -14.76
N ALA A 86 -21.01 5.68 -16.04
CA ALA A 86 -19.67 5.96 -16.49
C ALA A 86 -19.21 7.37 -16.04
N LYS A 87 -17.90 7.63 -16.10
CA LYS A 87 -17.26 8.87 -15.64
C LYS A 87 -17.96 10.12 -16.19
N GLU A 88 -18.19 10.16 -17.51
CA GLU A 88 -18.76 11.31 -18.20
C GLU A 88 -20.18 11.60 -17.71
N ALA A 89 -21.01 10.56 -17.59
CA ALA A 89 -22.36 10.68 -17.08
C ALA A 89 -22.42 11.08 -15.60
N LEU A 90 -21.46 10.64 -14.78
CA LEU A 90 -21.35 11.07 -13.38
C LEU A 90 -20.98 12.55 -13.27
N LEU A 91 -20.06 13.04 -14.09
CA LEU A 91 -19.66 14.44 -14.14
C LEU A 91 -20.78 15.36 -14.61
N GLU A 92 -21.60 14.90 -15.56
CA GLU A 92 -22.73 15.63 -16.10
C GLU A 92 -23.91 15.66 -15.13
N GLN A 93 -24.36 14.47 -14.69
CA GLN A 93 -25.58 14.32 -13.88
C GLN A 93 -25.39 14.73 -12.43
N ARG A 94 -24.21 14.48 -11.85
CA ARG A 94 -23.89 14.74 -10.42
C ARG A 94 -25.02 14.28 -9.50
N CYS A 95 -25.45 13.03 -9.68
CA CYS A 95 -26.69 12.52 -9.09
C CYS A 95 -26.51 11.90 -7.70
N ARG A 96 -25.34 12.05 -7.08
CA ARG A 96 -25.05 11.60 -5.73
C ARG A 96 -25.10 12.77 -4.75
N PHE A 97 -25.14 12.49 -3.47
CA PHE A 97 -25.31 13.52 -2.44
C PHE A 97 -24.73 13.08 -1.09
N ILE A 98 -24.61 14.02 -0.18
CA ILE A 98 -24.37 13.76 1.23
C ILE A 98 -25.72 13.91 1.93
N ARG A 99 -26.10 12.90 2.67
CA ARG A 99 -27.28 12.88 3.53
C ARG A 99 -26.87 13.09 4.97
N MET A 100 -27.67 13.79 5.73
CA MET A 100 -27.58 13.91 7.17
C MET A 100 -28.78 13.21 7.82
N LEU A 101 -28.52 12.30 8.76
CA LEU A 101 -29.53 11.66 9.59
C LEU A 101 -29.43 12.14 11.03
N GLU A 102 -30.58 12.28 11.67
CA GLU A 102 -30.71 12.69 13.07
C GLU A 102 -31.59 11.67 13.83
N ASP A 103 -31.20 11.36 15.04
CA ASP A 103 -31.98 10.63 16.06
C ASP A 103 -32.51 11.70 16.99
N THR A 104 -33.78 12.13 16.79
CA THR A 104 -34.30 13.31 17.46
C THR A 104 -34.92 13.00 18.82
N ASP A 105 -35.26 11.73 19.09
CA ASP A 105 -35.86 11.29 20.37
C ASP A 105 -34.86 10.52 21.25
N GLY A 106 -33.66 10.18 20.72
CA GLY A 106 -32.57 9.56 21.47
C GLY A 106 -32.75 8.05 21.71
N ASP A 107 -33.57 7.37 20.91
CA ASP A 107 -33.84 5.93 21.07
C ASP A 107 -32.76 5.04 20.41
N GLY A 108 -31.86 5.66 19.64
CA GLY A 108 -30.78 5.01 18.90
C GLY A 108 -31.16 4.64 17.48
N ARG A 109 -32.30 5.09 16.98
CA ARG A 109 -32.72 4.99 15.58
C ARG A 109 -32.81 6.39 14.98
N PHE A 110 -32.39 6.50 13.76
CA PHE A 110 -32.52 7.77 13.06
C PHE A 110 -33.96 7.93 12.55
N ASP A 111 -34.57 9.08 12.81
CA ASP A 111 -35.95 9.39 12.47
C ASP A 111 -36.10 10.59 11.52
N LYS A 112 -35.03 11.40 11.35
CA LYS A 112 -35.01 12.55 10.44
C LYS A 112 -33.91 12.46 9.43
N SER A 113 -34.20 12.87 8.19
CA SER A 113 -33.30 12.77 7.04
C SER A 113 -33.33 14.05 6.23
N THR A 114 -32.13 14.65 6.01
CA THR A 114 -31.93 15.87 5.24
C THR A 114 -30.87 15.67 4.18
N ILE A 115 -30.99 16.24 2.99
CA ILE A 115 -29.93 16.29 1.99
C ILE A 115 -29.00 17.45 2.33
N PHE A 116 -27.85 17.14 2.94
CA PHE A 116 -26.88 18.15 3.35
C PHE A 116 -26.15 18.78 2.17
N ALA A 117 -25.75 17.99 1.17
CA ALA A 117 -25.13 18.48 -0.05
C ALA A 117 -25.54 17.61 -1.24
N ASP A 118 -26.25 18.21 -2.18
CA ASP A 118 -26.65 17.60 -3.44
C ASP A 118 -25.55 17.72 -4.52
N ARG A 119 -25.80 17.17 -5.70
CA ARG A 119 -25.00 17.35 -6.93
C ARG A 119 -23.53 16.99 -6.73
N MET A 120 -23.25 15.98 -5.91
CA MET A 120 -21.91 15.38 -5.79
C MET A 120 -21.67 14.40 -6.94
N VAL A 121 -20.40 14.26 -7.33
CA VAL A 121 -20.03 13.34 -8.42
C VAL A 121 -19.91 11.91 -7.90
N MET A 122 -19.04 11.70 -6.92
CA MET A 122 -18.77 10.37 -6.36
C MET A 122 -18.19 10.53 -4.96
N PRO A 123 -19.03 10.87 -3.97
CA PRO A 123 -18.57 10.97 -2.60
C PRO A 123 -18.26 9.56 -2.05
N GLU A 124 -17.04 9.36 -1.51
CA GLU A 124 -16.53 8.09 -1.02
C GLU A 124 -15.79 8.27 0.31
N GLY A 125 -16.51 8.70 1.32
CA GLY A 125 -16.04 8.99 2.65
C GLY A 125 -16.42 10.38 3.10
N ALA A 126 -16.44 10.58 4.41
CA ALA A 126 -16.76 11.84 5.03
C ALA A 126 -16.04 11.98 6.37
N LEU A 127 -15.68 13.20 6.74
CA LEU A 127 -15.06 13.56 8.01
C LEU A 127 -15.63 14.87 8.51
N TRP A 128 -16.21 14.88 9.69
CA TRP A 128 -16.54 16.11 10.38
C TRP A 128 -15.35 16.65 11.18
N HIS A 129 -14.99 17.89 10.94
CA HIS A 129 -13.92 18.53 11.69
C HIS A 129 -14.15 20.05 11.78
N ARG A 130 -14.27 20.57 13.01
CA ARG A 130 -14.39 22.00 13.32
C ARG A 130 -15.47 22.73 12.53
N GLY A 131 -16.68 22.19 12.55
CA GLY A 131 -17.84 22.80 11.89
C GLY A 131 -17.85 22.67 10.37
N SER A 132 -17.01 21.82 9.82
CA SER A 132 -16.95 21.53 8.38
C SER A 132 -16.99 20.04 8.11
N LEU A 133 -17.63 19.66 7.02
CA LEU A 133 -17.59 18.31 6.49
C LEU A 133 -16.55 18.24 5.34
N TYR A 134 -15.56 17.35 5.48
CA TYR A 134 -14.58 17.07 4.44
C TYR A 134 -14.96 15.79 3.72
N VAL A 135 -14.97 15.82 2.39
CA VAL A 135 -15.42 14.69 1.56
C VAL A 135 -14.52 14.53 0.36
N VAL A 136 -14.00 13.33 0.13
CA VAL A 136 -13.46 13.00 -1.19
C VAL A 136 -14.63 12.69 -2.11
N SER A 137 -14.86 13.58 -3.05
CA SER A 137 -15.81 13.36 -4.15
C SER A 137 -15.13 13.74 -5.45
N SER A 138 -14.77 12.69 -6.20
CA SER A 138 -13.98 12.83 -7.42
C SER A 138 -14.40 14.03 -8.27
N PRO A 139 -13.46 14.81 -8.79
CA PRO A 139 -12.01 14.62 -8.72
C PRO A 139 -11.31 15.42 -7.61
N TYR A 140 -11.99 15.81 -6.55
CA TYR A 140 -11.45 16.70 -5.50
C TYR A 140 -11.71 16.18 -4.09
N LEU A 141 -10.86 16.60 -3.15
CA LEU A 141 -11.19 16.72 -1.74
C LEU A 141 -11.95 18.06 -1.55
N TRP A 142 -13.11 17.99 -0.94
CA TRP A 142 -14.00 19.12 -0.70
C TRP A 142 -14.09 19.46 0.78
N ARG A 143 -14.33 20.72 1.10
CA ARG A 143 -14.82 21.21 2.37
C ARG A 143 -16.23 21.78 2.18
N LEU A 144 -17.17 21.33 2.99
CA LEU A 144 -18.56 21.73 2.96
C LEU A 144 -18.93 22.31 4.32
N GLN A 145 -19.65 23.44 4.36
CA GLN A 145 -20.09 24.06 5.60
C GLN A 145 -21.55 24.48 5.46
N ASP A 146 -22.29 24.29 6.55
CA ASP A 146 -23.60 24.85 6.82
C ASP A 146 -23.34 26.06 7.76
N THR A 147 -23.61 27.27 7.29
CA THR A 147 -23.24 28.49 8.01
C THR A 147 -24.40 29.13 8.75
N ASP A 148 -25.64 28.71 8.44
CA ASP A 148 -26.86 29.23 9.08
C ASP A 148 -27.65 28.14 9.85
N ASP A 149 -27.07 26.92 9.95
CA ASP A 149 -27.59 25.75 10.70
C ASP A 149 -28.97 25.27 10.21
N ASP A 150 -29.23 25.43 8.89
CA ASP A 150 -30.47 24.93 8.26
C ASP A 150 -30.39 23.45 7.84
N GLY A 151 -29.22 22.85 7.97
CA GLY A 151 -28.93 21.44 7.62
C GLY A 151 -28.52 21.24 6.17
N VAL A 152 -28.21 22.33 5.43
CA VAL A 152 -27.74 22.30 4.05
C VAL A 152 -26.41 23.05 3.92
N ALA A 153 -25.47 22.52 3.13
CA ALA A 153 -24.18 23.15 2.94
C ALA A 153 -24.26 24.38 2.00
N ASP A 154 -24.00 25.58 2.56
CA ASP A 154 -23.88 26.86 1.84
C ASP A 154 -22.53 27.01 1.17
N VAL A 155 -21.47 26.59 1.84
CA VAL A 155 -20.10 26.69 1.39
C VAL A 155 -19.64 25.35 0.84
N ARG A 156 -19.12 25.39 -0.41
CA ARG A 156 -18.59 24.19 -1.10
C ARG A 156 -17.25 24.54 -1.73
N GLU A 157 -16.17 24.17 -1.06
CA GLU A 157 -14.81 24.53 -1.44
C GLU A 157 -14.01 23.32 -1.90
N LYS A 158 -13.29 23.45 -3.00
CA LYS A 158 -12.33 22.46 -3.48
C LYS A 158 -11.00 22.71 -2.80
N LEU A 159 -10.51 21.73 -2.02
CA LEU A 159 -9.27 21.88 -1.27
C LEU A 159 -8.07 21.29 -2.02
N VAL A 160 -8.16 20.07 -2.47
CA VAL A 160 -7.06 19.35 -3.15
C VAL A 160 -7.60 18.62 -4.35
N GLY A 161 -6.87 18.60 -5.43
CA GLY A 161 -7.14 17.83 -6.64
C GLY A 161 -6.06 18.08 -7.67
N TYR A 162 -6.01 17.36 -8.70
CA TYR A 162 -6.99 16.52 -9.35
C TYR A 162 -6.77 15.02 -9.07
N LEU A 163 -7.82 14.28 -8.70
CA LEU A 163 -7.80 12.83 -8.55
C LEU A 163 -8.53 12.19 -9.74
N GLU A 164 -7.83 11.46 -10.59
CA GLU A 164 -8.41 10.77 -11.73
C GLU A 164 -9.29 9.59 -11.29
N PHE A 165 -10.41 9.40 -11.97
CA PHE A 165 -11.34 8.30 -11.70
C PHE A 165 -11.98 7.81 -13.01
N ASN A 166 -12.62 6.65 -12.98
CA ASN A 166 -13.26 6.04 -14.15
C ASN A 166 -14.72 5.63 -13.88
N GLY A 167 -15.38 6.25 -12.94
CA GLY A 167 -16.75 5.93 -12.54
C GLY A 167 -16.87 4.78 -11.54
N LYS A 168 -15.75 4.35 -10.95
CA LYS A 168 -15.68 3.28 -9.93
C LYS A 168 -15.09 3.81 -8.65
N ALA A 169 -15.42 3.21 -7.52
CA ALA A 169 -14.84 3.49 -6.21
C ALA A 169 -13.31 3.32 -6.25
N ASN A 170 -12.58 4.39 -6.06
CA ASN A 170 -11.13 4.40 -6.22
C ASN A 170 -10.42 5.54 -5.48
N GLN A 171 -11.14 6.50 -4.95
CA GLN A 171 -10.63 7.56 -4.10
C GLN A 171 -11.50 7.62 -2.87
N HIS A 172 -10.89 7.63 -1.70
CA HIS A 172 -11.61 7.50 -0.43
C HIS A 172 -11.10 8.52 0.60
N GLY A 173 -11.95 8.87 1.52
CA GLY A 173 -11.67 9.79 2.62
C GLY A 173 -12.69 10.93 2.67
N ALA A 174 -12.56 11.82 3.59
CA ALA A 174 -11.38 12.19 4.36
C ALA A 174 -11.32 11.50 5.72
N TYR A 175 -10.10 11.45 6.29
CA TYR A 175 -9.83 10.87 7.61
C TYR A 175 -8.94 11.79 8.42
N LEU A 176 -9.23 11.99 9.71
CA LEU A 176 -8.43 12.85 10.58
C LEU A 176 -7.30 12.07 11.25
N GLY A 177 -6.08 12.47 11.00
CA GLY A 177 -4.93 11.96 11.74
C GLY A 177 -4.79 12.54 13.14
N PRO A 178 -4.12 11.85 14.07
CA PRO A 178 -3.90 12.36 15.41
C PRO A 178 -3.10 13.67 15.43
N ASN A 179 -2.29 13.91 14.41
CA ASN A 179 -1.54 15.14 14.15
C ASN A 179 -2.39 16.31 13.60
N GLY A 180 -3.69 16.12 13.39
CA GLY A 180 -4.59 17.13 12.86
C GLY A 180 -4.56 17.32 11.34
N ARG A 181 -3.81 16.51 10.59
CA ARG A 181 -3.85 16.49 9.13
C ARG A 181 -5.03 15.67 8.63
N ILE A 182 -5.53 16.03 7.47
CA ILE A 182 -6.56 15.27 6.75
C ILE A 182 -5.85 14.30 5.81
N TYR A 183 -6.21 13.03 5.92
CA TYR A 183 -5.71 11.95 5.07
C TYR A 183 -6.78 11.52 4.08
N PHE A 184 -6.34 11.09 2.90
CA PHE A 184 -7.18 10.53 1.85
C PHE A 184 -6.37 9.56 1.00
N SER A 185 -7.05 8.72 0.26
CA SER A 185 -6.41 7.73 -0.59
C SER A 185 -6.81 7.88 -2.05
N GLY A 186 -5.97 7.39 -2.94
CA GLY A 186 -6.22 7.33 -4.38
C GLY A 186 -5.69 6.05 -4.98
N GLY A 187 -6.51 5.43 -5.83
CA GLY A 187 -6.11 4.24 -6.58
C GLY A 187 -5.33 4.57 -7.85
N THR A 188 -5.16 3.56 -8.67
CA THR A 188 -4.23 3.56 -9.81
C THR A 188 -4.74 4.25 -11.07
N PHE A 189 -5.73 5.14 -11.03
CA PHE A 189 -6.18 5.88 -12.22
C PHE A 189 -5.36 7.15 -12.49
N GLY A 190 -4.59 7.61 -11.52
CA GLY A 190 -3.74 8.77 -11.63
C GLY A 190 -4.20 9.95 -10.80
N TYR A 191 -3.30 10.90 -10.65
CA TYR A 191 -3.54 12.15 -9.92
C TYR A 191 -2.55 13.23 -10.36
N ASP A 192 -2.98 14.47 -10.25
CA ASP A 192 -2.18 15.69 -10.35
C ASP A 192 -2.60 16.58 -9.18
N LEU A 193 -1.98 16.35 -8.01
CA LEU A 193 -2.42 16.98 -6.77
C LEU A 193 -1.86 18.41 -6.65
N VAL A 194 -2.78 19.34 -6.57
CA VAL A 194 -2.53 20.75 -6.31
C VAL A 194 -3.32 21.13 -5.06
N GLY A 195 -2.66 21.74 -4.10
CA GLY A 195 -3.30 22.24 -2.87
C GLY A 195 -4.14 23.50 -3.11
N SER A 196 -4.88 23.91 -2.07
CA SER A 196 -5.70 25.14 -2.10
C SER A 196 -4.87 26.40 -2.30
N ASP A 197 -3.57 26.38 -1.97
CA ASP A 197 -2.61 27.44 -2.21
C ASP A 197 -2.07 27.50 -3.67
N GLY A 198 -2.59 26.62 -4.54
CA GLY A 198 -2.18 26.51 -5.94
C GLY A 198 -0.82 25.87 -6.16
N LYS A 199 -0.16 25.34 -5.12
CA LYS A 199 1.14 24.68 -5.27
C LYS A 199 0.97 23.25 -5.75
N PRO A 200 1.63 22.86 -6.84
CA PRO A 200 1.73 21.47 -7.25
C PRO A 200 2.46 20.65 -6.17
N ALA A 201 1.85 19.55 -5.76
CA ALA A 201 2.43 18.66 -4.76
C ALA A 201 3.02 17.40 -5.38
N VAL A 202 2.20 16.64 -6.12
CA VAL A 202 2.61 15.37 -6.71
C VAL A 202 1.74 15.02 -7.92
N LYS A 203 2.40 14.47 -8.95
CA LYS A 203 1.75 13.90 -10.13
C LYS A 203 2.19 12.46 -10.29
N GLY A 204 1.23 11.56 -10.52
CA GLY A 204 1.54 10.14 -10.68
C GLY A 204 0.32 9.29 -10.97
N SER A 205 0.55 7.98 -11.04
CA SER A 205 -0.50 6.99 -11.25
C SER A 205 -0.40 5.77 -10.34
N ALA A 206 0.62 5.68 -9.50
CA ALA A 206 0.69 4.67 -8.46
C ALA A 206 -0.36 4.95 -7.37
N ALA A 207 -1.08 3.93 -6.92
CA ALA A 207 -1.98 4.08 -5.79
C ALA A 207 -1.24 4.60 -4.55
N GLY A 208 -1.90 5.39 -3.72
CA GLY A 208 -1.24 5.94 -2.55
C GLY A 208 -2.17 6.48 -1.48
N VAL A 209 -1.55 6.81 -0.37
CA VAL A 209 -2.14 7.57 0.73
C VAL A 209 -1.50 8.96 0.75
N PHE A 210 -2.34 9.96 0.84
CA PHE A 210 -1.97 11.38 0.81
C PHE A 210 -2.45 12.07 2.09
N SER A 211 -1.87 13.20 2.40
CA SER A 211 -2.37 14.06 3.49
C SER A 211 -2.21 15.53 3.14
N CYS A 212 -3.04 16.37 3.76
CA CYS A 212 -2.93 17.82 3.70
C CYS A 212 -3.30 18.45 5.05
N LEU A 213 -3.05 19.73 5.21
CA LEU A 213 -3.64 20.51 6.31
C LEU A 213 -5.15 20.72 6.09
N PRO A 214 -5.93 21.03 7.14
CA PRO A 214 -7.38 21.23 7.02
C PRO A 214 -7.82 22.33 6.05
N ASP A 215 -6.93 23.26 5.74
CA ASP A 215 -7.15 24.29 4.73
C ASP A 215 -6.77 23.85 3.30
N GLY A 216 -6.34 22.60 3.12
CA GLY A 216 -5.95 22.04 1.82
C GLY A 216 -4.53 22.37 1.38
N THR A 217 -3.74 23.03 2.22
CA THR A 217 -2.32 23.30 1.94
C THR A 217 -1.41 22.17 2.39
N ASP A 218 -0.12 22.27 2.10
CA ASP A 218 0.92 21.30 2.50
C ASP A 218 0.56 19.84 2.16
N VAL A 219 0.25 19.61 0.88
CA VAL A 219 -0.12 18.26 0.39
C VAL A 219 1.11 17.37 0.34
N GLU A 220 1.04 16.18 0.94
CA GLU A 220 2.13 15.21 1.01
C GLU A 220 1.71 13.81 0.53
N VAL A 221 2.67 13.05 -0.02
CA VAL A 221 2.56 11.61 -0.24
C VAL A 221 3.08 10.89 0.98
N VAL A 222 2.23 10.13 1.65
CA VAL A 222 2.61 9.34 2.83
C VAL A 222 3.28 8.05 2.41
N GLY A 223 2.69 7.35 1.45
CA GLY A 223 3.20 6.09 0.89
C GLY A 223 2.45 5.71 -0.38
N THR A 224 3.04 4.80 -1.16
CA THR A 224 2.45 4.33 -2.42
C THR A 224 2.43 2.81 -2.51
N GLY A 225 1.53 2.24 -3.33
CA GLY A 225 1.46 0.81 -3.60
C GLY A 225 0.07 0.20 -3.42
N GLY A 226 -0.06 -1.07 -3.78
CA GLY A 226 -1.36 -1.69 -3.98
C GLY A 226 -2.09 -1.11 -5.21
N ILE A 227 -3.38 -1.39 -5.34
CA ILE A 227 -4.18 -0.84 -6.45
C ILE A 227 -5.24 0.13 -5.93
N ASN A 228 -5.88 -0.16 -4.81
CA ASN A 228 -6.91 0.68 -4.25
C ASN A 228 -6.85 0.65 -2.71
N PRO A 229 -6.00 1.48 -2.06
CA PRO A 229 -6.12 1.75 -0.63
C PRO A 229 -7.47 2.41 -0.37
N VAL A 230 -8.22 1.93 0.62
CA VAL A 230 -9.58 2.41 0.89
C VAL A 230 -9.60 3.23 2.17
N GLU A 231 -9.73 2.59 3.31
CA GLU A 231 -9.87 3.26 4.60
C GLU A 231 -8.52 3.58 5.22
N VAL A 232 -8.43 4.73 5.89
CA VAL A 232 -7.26 5.14 6.67
C VAL A 232 -7.63 5.22 8.15
N VAL A 233 -6.95 4.45 8.97
CA VAL A 233 -7.15 4.43 10.42
C VAL A 233 -5.81 4.51 11.15
N PHE A 234 -5.83 5.02 12.39
CA PHE A 234 -4.62 5.21 13.19
C PHE A 234 -4.63 4.40 14.48
N THR A 235 -3.48 3.85 14.83
CA THR A 235 -3.25 3.36 16.18
C THR A 235 -3.21 4.54 17.19
N PRO A 236 -3.34 4.27 18.49
CA PRO A 236 -3.26 5.33 19.49
C PRO A 236 -1.99 6.18 19.43
N GLU A 237 -0.86 5.57 19.07
CA GLU A 237 0.45 6.22 18.93
C GLU A 237 0.72 6.81 17.53
N GLY A 238 -0.29 6.74 16.65
CA GLY A 238 -0.26 7.40 15.34
C GLY A 238 0.33 6.58 14.19
N GLU A 239 0.40 5.23 14.29
CA GLU A 239 0.71 4.40 13.15
C GLU A 239 -0.47 4.37 12.17
N LEU A 240 -0.19 4.48 10.89
CA LEU A 240 -1.19 4.53 9.84
C LEU A 240 -1.43 3.13 9.27
N LEU A 241 -2.69 2.74 9.23
CA LEU A 241 -3.17 1.48 8.66
C LEU A 241 -4.17 1.77 7.54
N THR A 242 -4.21 0.93 6.52
CA THR A 242 -5.25 0.97 5.50
C THR A 242 -5.74 -0.40 5.11
N THR A 243 -7.00 -0.50 4.76
CA THR A 243 -7.50 -1.58 3.93
C THR A 243 -7.09 -1.33 2.48
N CYS A 244 -6.79 -2.37 1.73
CA CYS A 244 -6.36 -2.24 0.33
C CYS A 244 -6.94 -3.36 -0.53
N ALA A 245 -7.73 -2.98 -1.53
CA ALA A 245 -8.18 -3.90 -2.55
C ALA A 245 -7.06 -4.09 -3.59
N ILE A 246 -6.78 -5.35 -3.91
CA ILE A 246 -5.71 -5.81 -4.80
C ILE A 246 -4.33 -5.34 -4.30
N PHE A 247 -3.91 -5.93 -3.18
CA PHE A 247 -2.56 -5.74 -2.66
C PHE A 247 -1.52 -6.43 -3.55
N ASP A 248 -1.73 -7.71 -3.88
CA ASP A 248 -0.87 -8.46 -4.80
C ASP A 248 -1.65 -9.55 -5.55
N ASN A 249 -0.99 -10.10 -6.58
CA ASN A 249 -1.48 -11.22 -7.39
C ASN A 249 -0.56 -12.46 -7.30
N ILE A 250 0.22 -12.57 -6.23
CA ILE A 250 1.09 -13.74 -6.01
C ILE A 250 0.20 -14.91 -5.59
N ASN A 251 0.21 -15.99 -6.38
CA ASN A 251 -0.66 -17.15 -6.16
C ASN A 251 -2.17 -16.81 -6.14
N GLY A 252 -2.58 -15.86 -6.97
CA GLY A 252 -3.92 -15.31 -7.04
C GLY A 252 -4.02 -13.93 -6.42
N ARG A 253 -5.18 -13.27 -6.61
CA ARG A 253 -5.43 -11.94 -6.07
C ARG A 253 -5.62 -11.99 -4.55
N HIS A 254 -4.91 -11.13 -3.84
CA HIS A 254 -5.07 -10.89 -2.42
C HIS A 254 -5.36 -9.41 -2.14
N ASP A 255 -6.40 -9.18 -1.35
CA ASP A 255 -6.68 -7.92 -0.69
C ASP A 255 -6.02 -7.95 0.71
N ALA A 256 -5.77 -6.79 1.32
CA ALA A 256 -4.90 -6.75 2.51
C ALA A 256 -5.24 -5.64 3.50
N LEU A 257 -4.70 -5.80 4.72
CA LEU A 257 -4.44 -4.74 5.68
C LEU A 257 -2.96 -4.35 5.60
N ILE A 258 -2.68 -3.06 5.49
CA ILE A 258 -1.33 -2.51 5.33
C ILE A 258 -0.99 -1.58 6.49
N HIS A 259 0.23 -1.71 7.02
CA HIS A 259 0.85 -0.71 7.90
C HIS A 259 1.78 0.17 7.05
N TRP A 260 1.48 1.47 6.99
CA TRP A 260 2.24 2.44 6.23
C TRP A 260 3.32 3.12 7.08
N VAL A 261 4.51 3.20 6.53
CA VAL A 261 5.60 4.02 7.04
C VAL A 261 5.88 5.13 6.03
N ARG A 262 6.20 6.33 6.50
CA ARG A 262 6.50 7.49 5.65
C ARG A 262 7.48 7.13 4.53
N GLY A 263 7.13 7.50 3.31
CA GLY A 263 7.95 7.26 2.14
C GLY A 263 7.93 5.83 1.60
N ALA A 264 7.17 4.92 2.23
CA ALA A 264 7.19 3.51 1.87
C ALA A 264 6.46 3.23 0.57
N THR A 265 6.91 2.15 -0.09
CA THR A 265 6.16 1.49 -1.15
C THR A 265 5.74 0.11 -0.66
N ALA A 266 4.43 -0.13 -0.61
CA ALA A 266 3.85 -1.43 -0.28
C ALA A 266 3.52 -2.20 -1.57
N ALA A 267 3.34 -3.53 -1.43
CA ALA A 267 2.99 -4.46 -2.50
C ALA A 267 4.06 -4.72 -3.59
N PRO A 268 4.10 -5.93 -4.12
CA PRO A 268 5.25 -6.40 -4.89
C PRO A 268 5.30 -5.92 -6.35
N ARG A 269 4.19 -5.53 -6.96
CA ARG A 269 4.20 -5.10 -8.37
C ARG A 269 3.08 -4.11 -8.67
N ASP A 270 3.44 -2.85 -8.67
CA ASP A 270 2.74 -1.88 -9.48
C ASP A 270 3.48 -1.75 -10.81
N PHE A 271 2.76 -1.85 -11.93
CA PHE A 271 3.32 -1.61 -13.27
C PHE A 271 3.59 -0.12 -13.52
N ARG A 272 3.28 0.73 -12.56
CA ARG A 272 3.35 2.17 -12.66
C ARG A 272 4.67 2.70 -12.09
N PRO A 273 5.18 3.79 -12.66
CA PRO A 273 6.40 4.39 -12.15
C PRO A 273 6.25 4.74 -10.66
N PRO A 274 7.24 4.43 -9.82
CA PRO A 274 7.21 4.81 -8.42
C PRO A 274 7.30 6.33 -8.29
N VAL A 275 6.42 6.90 -7.45
CA VAL A 275 6.43 8.34 -7.13
C VAL A 275 7.42 8.64 -6.01
N LEU A 276 7.65 7.68 -5.13
CA LEU A 276 8.55 7.79 -3.99
C LEU A 276 9.88 7.06 -4.26
N PRO A 277 11.00 7.53 -3.66
CA PRO A 277 12.29 6.87 -3.74
C PRO A 277 12.21 5.43 -3.23
N GLN A 278 12.72 4.47 -4.00
CA GLN A 278 12.75 3.06 -3.58
C GLN A 278 13.92 2.83 -2.62
N THR A 279 13.63 2.28 -1.44
CA THR A 279 14.59 2.05 -0.35
C THR A 279 15.04 0.60 -0.21
N GLY A 280 14.65 -0.28 -1.15
CA GLY A 280 14.92 -1.72 -1.13
C GLY A 280 13.64 -2.54 -1.19
N HIS A 281 13.45 -3.47 -0.26
CA HIS A 281 12.27 -4.32 -0.23
C HIS A 281 11.00 -3.53 0.08
N ARG A 282 9.91 -3.85 -0.63
CA ARG A 282 8.59 -3.27 -0.39
C ARG A 282 8.00 -3.79 0.91
N LEU A 283 7.17 -2.97 1.57
CA LEU A 283 6.54 -3.35 2.82
C LEU A 283 5.54 -4.49 2.62
N PRO A 284 5.53 -5.48 3.53
CA PRO A 284 4.56 -6.57 3.51
C PRO A 284 3.18 -6.11 3.99
N ALA A 285 2.15 -6.90 3.67
CA ALA A 285 0.85 -6.77 4.30
C ALA A 285 0.90 -7.27 5.76
N LEU A 286 0.05 -6.72 6.61
CA LEU A 286 -0.24 -7.27 7.95
C LEU A 286 -1.15 -8.48 7.84
N SER A 287 -2.31 -8.33 7.19
CA SER A 287 -3.23 -9.41 6.85
C SER A 287 -3.35 -9.56 5.35
N ARG A 288 -3.47 -10.78 4.87
CA ARG A 288 -3.85 -11.09 3.49
C ARG A 288 -5.19 -11.79 3.49
N TRP A 289 -6.15 -11.08 2.93
CA TRP A 289 -7.52 -11.59 2.85
C TRP A 289 -7.81 -12.12 1.47
N GLY A 290 -8.11 -12.99 0.92
CA GLY A 290 -8.43 -13.34 -0.48
C GLY A 290 -9.07 -12.18 -1.25
N GLN A 291 -10.05 -12.44 -2.08
CA GLN A 291 -10.74 -11.44 -2.89
C GLN A 291 -12.01 -10.94 -2.16
N VAL A 292 -11.81 -10.16 -1.12
CA VAL A 292 -12.89 -9.74 -0.21
C VAL A 292 -13.47 -8.37 -0.55
N ALA A 293 -12.77 -7.57 -1.38
CA ALA A 293 -13.04 -6.15 -1.60
C ALA A 293 -13.21 -5.41 -0.26
N PRO A 294 -12.13 -5.22 0.50
CA PRO A 294 -12.21 -4.54 1.78
C PRO A 294 -12.62 -3.09 1.56
N SER A 295 -13.41 -2.57 2.47
CA SER A 295 -13.95 -1.23 2.42
C SER A 295 -13.63 -0.48 3.72
N GLY A 296 -14.59 0.18 4.34
CA GLY A 296 -14.40 0.95 5.56
C GLY A 296 -13.80 0.16 6.71
N MET A 297 -13.02 0.82 7.54
CA MET A 297 -12.37 0.27 8.71
C MET A 297 -12.30 1.30 9.82
N MET A 298 -12.54 0.89 11.06
CA MET A 298 -12.42 1.77 12.22
C MET A 298 -11.67 1.10 13.37
N ARG A 299 -11.07 1.93 14.24
CA ARG A 299 -10.56 1.51 15.54
C ARG A 299 -11.63 1.70 16.60
N TYR A 300 -12.03 0.63 17.28
CA TYR A 300 -12.97 0.69 18.40
C TYR A 300 -12.27 1.19 19.66
N ARG A 301 -12.72 2.33 20.22
CA ARG A 301 -12.02 3.07 21.29
C ARG A 301 -12.76 3.03 22.63
N SER A 302 -14.04 2.68 22.62
CA SER A 302 -14.89 2.58 23.81
C SER A 302 -14.59 1.32 24.63
N ALA A 303 -15.00 1.33 25.88
CA ALA A 303 -15.00 0.15 26.76
C ALA A 303 -16.32 -0.63 26.76
N VAL A 304 -17.35 -0.18 26.03
CA VAL A 304 -18.72 -0.74 26.08
C VAL A 304 -18.76 -2.19 25.60
N PHE A 305 -18.01 -2.53 24.56
CA PHE A 305 -17.89 -3.91 24.11
C PHE A 305 -17.01 -4.79 25.01
N GLY A 306 -16.32 -4.19 25.97
CA GLY A 306 -15.41 -4.84 26.89
C GLY A 306 -13.94 -4.66 26.52
N ALA A 307 -13.06 -5.00 27.46
CA ALA A 307 -11.63 -4.75 27.34
C ALA A 307 -10.97 -5.44 26.12
N ALA A 308 -11.48 -6.60 25.71
CA ALA A 308 -10.94 -7.34 24.57
C ALA A 308 -11.12 -6.62 23.22
N TYR A 309 -12.11 -5.74 23.13
CA TYR A 309 -12.42 -5.01 21.90
C TYR A 309 -11.79 -3.61 21.84
N ARG A 310 -11.39 -3.08 22.98
CA ARG A 310 -10.81 -1.74 23.06
C ARG A 310 -9.47 -1.67 22.30
N ASP A 311 -9.32 -0.63 21.48
CA ASP A 311 -8.17 -0.40 20.61
C ASP A 311 -7.92 -1.53 19.59
N THR A 312 -8.97 -2.29 19.24
CA THR A 312 -8.99 -3.24 18.13
C THR A 312 -9.71 -2.63 16.93
N TYR A 313 -9.76 -3.37 15.82
CA TYR A 313 -10.22 -2.83 14.54
C TYR A 313 -11.36 -3.66 13.98
N PHE A 314 -12.31 -2.98 13.34
CA PHE A 314 -13.36 -3.61 12.56
C PHE A 314 -13.21 -3.18 11.10
N ALA A 315 -13.31 -4.12 10.16
CA ALA A 315 -13.16 -3.88 8.73
C ALA A 315 -14.29 -4.53 7.94
N ALA A 316 -14.97 -3.75 7.13
CA ALA A 316 -15.99 -4.22 6.21
C ALA A 316 -15.38 -4.95 5.01
N GLN A 317 -15.96 -6.10 4.63
CA GLN A 317 -15.57 -6.89 3.47
C GLN A 317 -16.77 -7.07 2.54
N PHE A 318 -16.87 -6.23 1.54
CA PHE A 318 -17.99 -6.12 0.63
C PHE A 318 -18.36 -7.45 -0.07
N ASN A 319 -17.39 -8.11 -0.71
CA ASN A 319 -17.65 -9.31 -1.53
C ASN A 319 -17.97 -10.56 -0.71
N THR A 320 -17.64 -10.58 0.56
CA THR A 320 -17.82 -11.74 1.44
C THR A 320 -18.92 -11.53 2.47
N ALA A 321 -19.66 -10.41 2.37
CA ALA A 321 -20.77 -10.08 3.25
C ALA A 321 -20.38 -10.20 4.72
N ARG A 322 -19.25 -9.58 5.14
CA ARG A 322 -18.68 -9.75 6.48
C ARG A 322 -18.13 -8.43 7.03
N VAL A 323 -18.11 -8.35 8.36
CA VAL A 323 -17.26 -7.43 9.09
C VAL A 323 -16.26 -8.26 9.88
N MET A 324 -14.99 -7.98 9.69
CA MET A 324 -13.89 -8.62 10.42
C MET A 324 -13.58 -7.86 11.69
N TRP A 325 -13.22 -8.58 12.74
CA TRP A 325 -12.60 -8.07 13.95
C TRP A 325 -11.13 -8.43 13.93
N THR A 326 -10.27 -7.41 13.93
CA THR A 326 -8.81 -7.53 13.83
C THR A 326 -8.13 -7.04 15.08
N ARG A 327 -7.30 -7.86 15.68
CA ARG A 327 -6.41 -7.52 16.79
C ARG A 327 -4.99 -7.37 16.28
N LEU A 328 -4.31 -6.32 16.69
CA LEU A 328 -2.91 -6.10 16.36
C LEU A 328 -2.04 -6.36 17.59
N GLN A 329 -0.93 -7.05 17.37
CA GLN A 329 0.11 -7.26 18.36
C GLN A 329 1.43 -6.69 17.84
N ARG A 330 2.18 -6.01 18.68
CA ARG A 330 3.50 -5.48 18.33
C ARG A 330 4.43 -6.61 17.91
N GLN A 331 5.02 -6.48 16.72
CA GLN A 331 6.02 -7.40 16.19
C GLN A 331 7.13 -6.59 15.51
N GLY A 332 8.30 -6.52 16.15
CA GLY A 332 9.41 -5.74 15.63
C GLY A 332 9.09 -4.26 15.51
N ALA A 333 9.32 -3.67 14.33
CA ALA A 333 8.98 -2.29 14.02
C ALA A 333 7.56 -2.12 13.44
N SER A 334 6.76 -3.18 13.42
CA SER A 334 5.41 -3.21 12.88
C SER A 334 4.48 -4.02 13.80
N PHE A 335 3.52 -4.73 13.21
CA PHE A 335 2.52 -5.54 13.91
C PHE A 335 2.36 -6.90 13.22
N SER A 336 1.88 -7.88 13.98
CA SER A 336 1.12 -9.02 13.48
C SER A 336 -0.37 -8.77 13.70
N SER A 337 -1.22 -9.45 12.95
CA SER A 337 -2.67 -9.35 13.05
C SER A 337 -3.31 -10.71 13.28
N GLU A 338 -4.41 -10.70 14.02
CA GLU A 338 -5.31 -11.83 14.18
C GLU A 338 -6.70 -11.37 13.74
N ASP A 339 -7.29 -12.08 12.78
CA ASP A 339 -8.55 -11.72 12.15
C ASP A 339 -9.63 -12.74 12.48
N GLU A 340 -10.79 -12.29 12.97
CA GLU A 340 -11.97 -13.11 13.23
C GLU A 340 -13.22 -12.50 12.57
N VAL A 341 -14.20 -13.33 12.20
CA VAL A 341 -15.47 -12.82 11.67
C VAL A 341 -16.30 -12.31 12.85
N PHE A 342 -16.68 -11.03 12.82
CA PHE A 342 -17.54 -10.42 13.83
C PHE A 342 -19.02 -10.40 13.43
N LEU A 343 -19.29 -10.03 12.17
CA LEU A 343 -20.62 -10.02 11.56
C LEU A 343 -20.55 -10.72 10.21
N SER A 344 -21.57 -11.46 9.85
CA SER A 344 -21.69 -12.07 8.53
C SER A 344 -23.15 -12.20 8.09
N SER A 345 -23.34 -12.33 6.76
CA SER A 345 -24.63 -12.69 6.18
C SER A 345 -24.47 -13.84 5.19
N PRO A 346 -25.41 -14.80 5.16
CA PRO A 346 -25.50 -15.76 4.06
C PRO A 346 -26.08 -15.13 2.79
N SER A 347 -26.69 -13.95 2.90
CA SER A 347 -27.21 -13.21 1.74
C SER A 347 -26.06 -12.55 0.97
N ARG A 348 -26.06 -12.75 -0.34
CA ARG A 348 -25.12 -12.06 -1.25
C ARG A 348 -25.50 -10.63 -1.56
N ASP A 349 -26.66 -10.18 -1.07
CA ASP A 349 -27.17 -8.82 -1.25
C ASP A 349 -26.83 -7.90 -0.07
N PHE A 350 -26.21 -8.46 0.97
CA PHE A 350 -25.61 -7.69 2.06
C PHE A 350 -24.19 -7.29 1.66
N HIS A 351 -23.96 -5.98 1.55
CA HIS A 351 -22.69 -5.42 1.11
C HIS A 351 -22.20 -4.35 2.09
N PRO A 352 -21.54 -4.76 3.19
CA PRO A 352 -21.03 -3.80 4.16
C PRO A 352 -19.91 -2.96 3.51
N THR A 353 -20.09 -1.64 3.56
CA THR A 353 -19.17 -0.66 2.98
C THR A 353 -18.44 0.15 4.02
N ASP A 354 -19.02 0.29 5.23
CA ASP A 354 -18.39 1.05 6.29
C ASP A 354 -18.76 0.52 7.68
N VAL A 355 -17.93 0.86 8.66
CA VAL A 355 -18.12 0.56 10.08
C VAL A 355 -17.71 1.77 10.90
N LEU A 356 -18.53 2.15 11.90
CA LEU A 356 -18.35 3.36 12.70
C LEU A 356 -18.64 3.06 14.18
N GLU A 357 -17.90 3.69 15.08
CA GLU A 357 -18.21 3.73 16.51
C GLU A 357 -19.11 4.93 16.80
N ASP A 358 -20.28 4.67 17.39
CA ASP A 358 -21.17 5.72 17.88
C ASP A 358 -20.75 6.19 19.28
N ALA A 359 -21.21 7.37 19.67
CA ALA A 359 -20.92 7.97 20.97
C ALA A 359 -21.35 7.10 22.15
N ASP A 360 -22.42 6.33 22.00
CA ASP A 360 -22.95 5.40 23.01
C ASP A 360 -22.12 4.10 23.13
N GLY A 361 -21.08 3.94 22.28
CA GLY A 361 -20.22 2.78 22.21
C GLY A 361 -20.79 1.61 21.41
N SER A 362 -21.92 1.79 20.72
CA SER A 362 -22.40 0.84 19.72
C SER A 362 -21.60 0.94 18.42
N LEU A 363 -21.65 -0.09 17.59
CA LEU A 363 -21.04 -0.12 16.27
C LEU A 363 -22.13 0.03 15.20
N LEU A 364 -22.01 1.00 14.31
CA LEU A 364 -22.80 1.06 13.09
C LEU A 364 -22.13 0.30 11.96
N VAL A 365 -22.93 -0.41 11.17
CA VAL A 365 -22.51 -1.09 9.95
C VAL A 365 -23.35 -0.54 8.80
N ILE A 366 -22.69 0.04 7.82
CA ILE A 366 -23.32 0.60 6.63
C ILE A 366 -23.40 -0.50 5.57
N ASP A 367 -24.61 -0.84 5.16
CA ASP A 367 -24.92 -1.76 4.06
C ASP A 367 -25.43 -0.96 2.87
N THR A 368 -24.70 -0.99 1.77
CA THR A 368 -25.09 -0.23 0.57
C THR A 368 -26.15 -0.93 -0.30
N GLY A 369 -26.53 -2.16 0.04
CA GLY A 369 -27.48 -2.96 -0.74
C GLY A 369 -26.91 -3.50 -2.06
N GLY A 370 -27.79 -3.92 -2.96
CA GLY A 370 -27.42 -4.64 -4.18
C GLY A 370 -27.08 -3.78 -5.39
N TRP A 371 -27.16 -2.46 -5.34
CA TRP A 371 -27.05 -1.60 -6.51
C TRP A 371 -25.65 -1.53 -7.12
N PHE A 372 -24.62 -1.63 -6.25
CA PHE A 372 -23.25 -1.33 -6.66
C PHE A 372 -22.57 -2.53 -7.31
N ARG A 373 -22.04 -2.30 -8.49
CA ARG A 373 -21.19 -3.23 -9.20
C ARG A 373 -19.73 -2.80 -9.07
N ILE A 374 -18.98 -3.50 -8.22
CA ILE A 374 -17.52 -3.33 -8.15
C ILE A 374 -16.90 -4.01 -9.38
N SER A 375 -15.82 -3.45 -9.93
CA SER A 375 -15.03 -4.10 -11.00
C SER A 375 -14.16 -5.26 -10.51
N CYS A 376 -14.53 -5.85 -9.41
CA CYS A 376 -13.89 -7.04 -8.87
C CYS A 376 -14.41 -8.28 -9.63
N PRO A 377 -13.57 -9.28 -9.94
CA PRO A 377 -14.00 -10.48 -10.66
C PRO A 377 -15.15 -11.24 -10.01
N LYS A 378 -15.42 -11.02 -8.72
CA LYS A 378 -16.50 -11.65 -7.97
C LYS A 378 -17.74 -10.78 -7.78
N SER A 379 -17.71 -9.49 -8.20
CA SER A 379 -18.91 -8.68 -8.10
C SER A 379 -19.93 -9.12 -9.14
N GLU A 380 -21.14 -9.37 -8.65
CA GLU A 380 -22.24 -9.86 -9.45
C GLU A 380 -22.97 -8.72 -10.17
N VAL A 381 -24.03 -9.05 -10.86
CA VAL A 381 -24.89 -8.08 -11.56
C VAL A 381 -25.51 -7.15 -10.54
N ALA A 382 -25.46 -5.83 -10.80
CA ALA A 382 -26.12 -4.84 -9.97
C ALA A 382 -27.64 -5.08 -9.87
N LYS A 383 -28.17 -5.02 -8.65
CA LYS A 383 -29.58 -5.17 -8.31
C LYS A 383 -30.12 -3.88 -7.67
N PRO A 384 -30.39 -2.85 -8.46
CA PRO A 384 -30.81 -1.54 -7.93
C PRO A 384 -32.17 -1.55 -7.21
N GLY A 385 -32.91 -2.63 -7.30
CA GLY A 385 -34.15 -2.84 -6.54
C GLY A 385 -33.92 -3.24 -5.08
N ILE A 386 -32.68 -3.57 -4.68
CA ILE A 386 -32.33 -3.96 -3.31
C ILE A 386 -31.65 -2.78 -2.64
N PRO A 387 -32.36 -2.05 -1.75
CA PRO A 387 -31.78 -0.95 -1.01
C PRO A 387 -30.88 -1.47 0.11
N GLY A 388 -29.98 -0.61 0.58
CA GLY A 388 -29.20 -0.83 1.78
C GLY A 388 -29.89 -0.29 3.03
N ALA A 389 -29.17 -0.41 4.13
CA ALA A 389 -29.62 0.06 5.44
C ALA A 389 -28.39 0.34 6.34
N ILE A 390 -28.66 0.86 7.52
CA ILE A 390 -27.66 1.04 8.58
C ILE A 390 -28.08 0.16 9.75
N TYR A 391 -27.18 -0.71 10.16
CA TYR A 391 -27.39 -1.61 11.30
C TYR A 391 -26.60 -1.13 12.50
N ARG A 392 -27.19 -1.19 13.67
CA ARG A 392 -26.56 -0.90 14.96
C ARG A 392 -26.30 -2.19 15.69
N ILE A 393 -25.08 -2.39 16.15
CA ILE A 393 -24.68 -3.54 16.95
C ILE A 393 -24.41 -3.09 18.38
N ARG A 394 -25.11 -3.70 19.33
CA ARG A 394 -24.98 -3.44 20.74
C ARG A 394 -24.47 -4.66 21.50
N ARG A 395 -23.65 -4.42 22.50
CA ARG A 395 -23.27 -5.47 23.46
C ARG A 395 -24.43 -5.74 24.40
N VAL A 396 -24.85 -7.02 24.52
CA VAL A 396 -25.84 -7.45 25.54
C VAL A 396 -25.29 -7.11 26.92
N ASN A 397 -26.08 -6.39 27.72
CA ASN A 397 -25.65 -5.86 29.03
C ASN A 397 -24.43 -4.90 28.99
N GLY A 398 -24.07 -4.35 27.84
CA GLY A 398 -23.10 -3.29 27.73
C GLY A 398 -23.57 -2.03 28.48
N LYS A 399 -22.63 -1.39 29.19
CA LYS A 399 -22.98 -0.15 29.92
C LYS A 399 -22.72 1.06 29.02
N THR A 400 -23.75 1.58 28.42
CA THR A 400 -23.69 2.84 27.67
C THR A 400 -23.26 3.98 28.60
N PRO A 401 -22.32 4.85 28.17
CA PRO A 401 -21.96 6.03 28.94
C PRO A 401 -23.15 6.98 29.15
N VAL A 402 -23.28 7.55 30.33
CA VAL A 402 -24.23 8.65 30.56
C VAL A 402 -23.72 9.88 29.79
N ASP A 403 -24.64 10.57 29.08
CA ASP A 403 -24.32 11.76 28.27
C ASP A 403 -23.17 11.50 27.29
N PRO A 404 -23.30 10.56 26.34
CA PRO A 404 -22.20 10.06 25.51
C PRO A 404 -21.55 11.15 24.63
N LEU A 405 -22.30 12.15 24.22
CA LEU A 405 -21.86 13.31 23.45
C LEU A 405 -21.29 14.45 24.29
N GLY A 406 -21.46 14.39 25.63
CA GLY A 406 -21.05 15.46 26.51
C GLY A 406 -21.93 16.72 26.36
N SER A 407 -23.22 16.57 26.11
CA SER A 407 -24.19 17.68 25.99
C SER A 407 -24.33 18.48 27.27
N GLN A 408 -24.08 17.84 28.43
CA GLN A 408 -24.10 18.49 29.74
C GLN A 408 -22.81 19.23 30.09
N VAL A 409 -21.75 19.12 29.28
CA VAL A 409 -20.52 19.89 29.46
C VAL A 409 -20.70 21.28 28.88
N ASP A 410 -20.45 22.32 29.70
CA ASP A 410 -20.47 23.69 29.19
C ASP A 410 -19.20 23.98 28.34
N TRP A 411 -19.22 23.56 27.10
CA TRP A 411 -18.09 23.70 26.17
C TRP A 411 -17.69 25.15 25.92
N SER A 412 -18.62 26.09 26.06
CA SER A 412 -18.37 27.52 25.78
C SER A 412 -17.59 28.22 26.90
N HIS A 413 -17.73 27.76 28.14
CA HIS A 413 -17.09 28.34 29.31
C HIS A 413 -16.10 27.43 30.02
N ALA A 414 -15.90 26.18 29.47
CA ALA A 414 -14.98 25.24 30.08
C ALA A 414 -13.55 25.79 30.13
N SER A 415 -12.98 25.83 31.34
CA SER A 415 -11.60 26.25 31.56
C SER A 415 -10.60 25.25 30.93
N ALA A 416 -9.38 25.71 30.62
CA ALA A 416 -8.33 24.84 30.12
C ALA A 416 -8.06 23.66 31.05
N VAL A 417 -8.19 23.80 32.36
CA VAL A 417 -7.98 22.72 33.36
C VAL A 417 -9.08 21.68 33.26
N GLU A 418 -10.34 22.10 33.11
CA GLU A 418 -11.48 21.18 32.91
C GLU A 418 -11.32 20.41 31.61
N LEU A 419 -10.99 21.11 30.51
CA LEU A 419 -10.73 20.47 29.20
C LEU A 419 -9.56 19.46 29.27
N ALA A 420 -8.48 19.80 29.98
CA ALA A 420 -7.33 18.90 30.15
C ALA A 420 -7.70 17.62 30.92
N ARG A 421 -8.59 17.71 31.92
CA ARG A 421 -9.12 16.50 32.61
C ARG A 421 -9.94 15.62 31.68
N LEU A 422 -10.69 16.21 30.75
CA LEU A 422 -11.51 15.47 29.78
C LEU A 422 -10.68 14.74 28.72
N LEU A 423 -9.37 14.96 28.61
CA LEU A 423 -8.50 14.19 27.71
C LEU A 423 -8.39 12.71 28.08
N ASP A 424 -8.82 12.32 29.30
CA ASP A 424 -8.93 10.91 29.74
C ASP A 424 -10.37 10.48 30.05
N ASP A 425 -11.35 11.23 29.61
CA ASP A 425 -12.76 10.89 29.81
C ASP A 425 -13.09 9.53 29.17
N ALA A 426 -13.93 8.73 29.78
CA ALA A 426 -14.33 7.43 29.25
C ALA A 426 -15.07 7.55 27.91
N ARG A 427 -15.78 8.67 27.69
CA ARG A 427 -16.54 8.97 26.47
C ARG A 427 -15.60 9.46 25.38
N VAL A 428 -15.57 8.74 24.28
CA VAL A 428 -14.65 8.97 23.16
C VAL A 428 -14.85 10.36 22.52
N PHE A 429 -16.12 10.74 22.30
CA PHE A 429 -16.47 12.01 21.68
C PHE A 429 -16.11 13.20 22.58
N VAL A 430 -16.30 13.04 23.91
CA VAL A 430 -15.89 14.06 24.90
C VAL A 430 -14.37 14.27 24.88
N ARG A 431 -13.59 13.20 24.84
CA ARG A 431 -12.11 13.31 24.72
C ARG A 431 -11.69 14.06 23.46
N ASP A 432 -12.29 13.70 22.32
CA ASP A 432 -11.93 14.30 21.03
C ASP A 432 -12.31 15.79 21.02
N ARG A 433 -13.49 16.14 21.50
CA ARG A 433 -13.94 17.54 21.59
C ARG A 433 -13.10 18.35 22.57
N ALA A 434 -12.72 17.80 23.73
CA ALA A 434 -11.82 18.45 24.67
C ALA A 434 -10.46 18.77 24.04
N ARG A 435 -9.89 17.83 23.26
CA ARG A 435 -8.66 18.05 22.51
C ARG A 435 -8.81 19.18 21.51
N GLU A 436 -9.88 19.21 20.71
CA GLU A 436 -10.14 20.30 19.75
C GLU A 436 -10.28 21.65 20.44
N SER A 437 -10.98 21.72 21.57
CA SER A 437 -11.14 22.93 22.36
C SER A 437 -9.80 23.43 22.89
N LEU A 438 -8.93 22.55 23.42
CA LEU A 438 -7.58 22.90 23.87
C LEU A 438 -6.69 23.39 22.72
N VAL A 439 -6.76 22.76 21.56
CA VAL A 439 -6.04 23.19 20.35
C VAL A 439 -6.50 24.59 19.94
N THR A 440 -7.79 24.89 20.03
CA THR A 440 -8.35 26.21 19.73
C THR A 440 -7.90 27.29 20.75
N LEU A 441 -7.75 26.91 22.03
CA LEU A 441 -7.18 27.81 23.06
C LEU A 441 -5.72 28.15 22.78
N GLY A 442 -4.97 27.29 22.09
CA GLY A 442 -3.55 27.47 21.79
C GLY A 442 -2.72 27.62 23.06
N ASP A 443 -1.81 28.62 23.09
CA ASP A 443 -0.91 28.83 24.23
C ASP A 443 -1.64 29.09 25.57
N ARG A 444 -2.89 29.56 25.55
CA ARG A 444 -3.69 29.75 26.77
C ARG A 444 -4.01 28.43 27.48
N GLY A 445 -4.01 27.31 26.74
CA GLY A 445 -4.25 25.96 27.29
C GLY A 445 -3.01 25.30 27.85
N LEU A 446 -1.79 25.75 27.54
CA LEU A 446 -0.56 25.02 27.83
C LEU A 446 -0.31 24.75 29.32
N ALA A 447 -0.65 25.67 30.21
CA ALA A 447 -0.45 25.49 31.65
C ALA A 447 -1.27 24.32 32.22
N ALA A 448 -2.43 24.02 31.60
CA ALA A 448 -3.29 22.91 32.03
C ALA A 448 -2.81 21.53 31.54
N LEU A 449 -1.83 21.48 30.63
CA LEU A 449 -1.29 20.26 30.04
C LEU A 449 0.00 19.77 30.75
N GLU A 450 0.23 20.18 32.01
CA GLU A 450 1.35 19.70 32.82
C GLU A 450 1.07 18.30 33.33
N VAL A 451 2.08 17.43 33.23
CA VAL A 451 1.99 16.02 33.62
C VAL A 451 1.99 15.91 35.15
N ALA A 452 0.91 15.35 35.71
CA ALA A 452 0.87 14.95 37.09
C ALA A 452 1.43 13.51 37.25
N PRO A 453 1.97 13.16 38.43
CA PRO A 453 2.58 11.83 38.65
C PRO A 453 1.64 10.65 38.44
N ASP A 454 0.34 10.84 38.62
CA ASP A 454 -0.73 9.85 38.48
C ASP A 454 -1.43 9.88 37.11
N SER A 455 -0.93 10.69 36.16
CA SER A 455 -1.51 10.78 34.82
C SER A 455 -1.48 9.44 34.10
N THR A 456 -2.61 9.04 33.51
CA THR A 456 -2.72 7.80 32.77
C THR A 456 -1.93 7.83 31.45
N VAL A 457 -1.61 6.68 30.87
CA VAL A 457 -1.00 6.57 29.53
C VAL A 457 -1.88 7.24 28.48
N VAL A 458 -3.21 7.07 28.58
CA VAL A 458 -4.17 7.64 27.64
C VAL A 458 -4.10 9.17 27.69
N TRP A 459 -4.13 9.73 28.89
CA TRP A 459 -4.04 11.18 29.10
C TRP A 459 -2.71 11.73 28.54
N ARG A 460 -1.56 11.15 28.93
CA ARG A 460 -0.24 11.62 28.49
C ARG A 460 -0.12 11.60 26.96
N ARG A 461 -0.58 10.54 26.31
CA ARG A 461 -0.58 10.43 24.85
C ARG A 461 -1.49 11.46 24.19
N ASN A 462 -2.70 11.69 24.73
CA ASN A 462 -3.60 12.73 24.24
C ASN A 462 -3.04 14.14 24.45
N VAL A 463 -2.29 14.39 25.52
CA VAL A 463 -1.54 15.63 25.72
C VAL A 463 -0.50 15.81 24.62
N VAL A 464 0.30 14.80 24.32
CA VAL A 464 1.29 14.88 23.23
C VAL A 464 0.63 15.25 21.92
N TRP A 465 -0.48 14.63 21.55
CA TRP A 465 -1.20 14.96 20.32
C TRP A 465 -1.84 16.34 20.34
N THR A 466 -2.30 16.80 21.51
CA THR A 466 -2.82 18.17 21.68
C THR A 466 -1.72 19.20 21.46
N LEU A 467 -0.56 19.01 22.11
CA LEU A 467 0.63 19.86 21.95
C LEU A 467 1.13 19.89 20.51
N SER A 468 1.16 18.71 19.85
CA SER A 468 1.56 18.57 18.45
C SER A 468 0.69 19.39 17.50
N ARG A 469 -0.61 19.53 17.81
CA ARG A 469 -1.58 20.27 17.00
C ARG A 469 -1.62 21.77 17.32
N ILE A 470 -1.32 22.17 18.57
CA ILE A 470 -1.11 23.57 18.95
C ILE A 470 0.13 24.11 18.22
N ALA A 471 1.21 23.34 18.16
CA ALA A 471 2.40 23.58 17.34
C ALA A 471 3.18 24.88 17.58
N THR A 472 2.83 25.70 18.59
CA THR A 472 3.59 26.92 18.98
C THR A 472 4.94 26.53 19.58
N ALA A 473 5.87 27.47 19.68
CA ALA A 473 7.16 27.23 20.33
C ALA A 473 7.02 26.70 21.77
N GLY A 474 6.05 27.24 22.53
CA GLY A 474 5.76 26.78 23.89
C GLY A 474 5.24 25.34 23.91
N ALA A 475 4.35 24.97 22.98
CA ALA A 475 3.83 23.62 22.86
C ALA A 475 4.92 22.63 22.45
N ARG A 476 5.78 22.97 21.47
CA ARG A 476 6.89 22.14 21.02
C ARG A 476 7.87 21.81 22.16
N ALA A 477 8.25 22.81 22.94
CA ALA A 477 9.14 22.60 24.09
C ALA A 477 8.54 21.63 25.13
N ARG A 478 7.22 21.63 25.30
CA ARG A 478 6.51 20.73 26.24
C ARG A 478 6.38 19.29 25.74
N ILE A 479 6.61 19.01 24.43
CA ILE A 479 6.66 17.65 23.92
C ILE A 479 7.95 16.94 24.31
N LEU A 480 9.08 17.65 24.42
CA LEU A 480 10.40 17.05 24.62
C LEU A 480 10.50 16.11 25.84
N PRO A 481 9.95 16.42 27.03
CA PRO A 481 9.97 15.49 28.16
C PRO A 481 9.32 14.15 27.88
N PHE A 482 8.31 14.07 27.01
CA PHE A 482 7.64 12.82 26.66
C PHE A 482 8.49 11.86 25.82
N LEU A 483 9.62 12.33 25.26
CA LEU A 483 10.60 11.45 24.62
C LEU A 483 11.23 10.46 25.60
N ALA A 484 11.19 10.76 26.92
CA ALA A 484 11.67 9.88 27.99
C ALA A 484 10.53 9.23 28.78
N ASP A 485 9.28 9.24 28.28
CA ASP A 485 8.15 8.62 28.98
C ASP A 485 8.38 7.13 29.19
N SER A 486 7.89 6.61 30.31
CA SER A 486 7.99 5.17 30.64
C SER A 486 7.25 4.28 29.62
N ASP A 487 6.15 4.76 29.06
CA ASP A 487 5.34 4.02 28.08
C ASP A 487 5.84 4.25 26.64
N ALA A 488 6.11 3.17 25.93
CA ALA A 488 6.62 3.22 24.55
C ALA A 488 5.64 3.90 23.57
N THR A 489 4.33 3.79 23.78
CA THR A 489 3.32 4.41 22.90
C THR A 489 3.28 5.94 23.08
N VAL A 490 3.54 6.43 24.29
CA VAL A 490 3.68 7.86 24.55
C VAL A 490 4.99 8.38 23.92
N ARG A 491 6.12 7.67 24.15
CA ARG A 491 7.39 8.02 23.47
C ARG A 491 7.21 8.06 21.95
N GLN A 492 6.53 7.11 21.38
CA GLN A 492 6.32 7.03 19.93
C GLN A 492 5.46 8.20 19.41
N ALA A 493 4.41 8.58 20.11
CA ALA A 493 3.62 9.77 19.80
C ALA A 493 4.47 11.04 19.86
N ALA A 494 5.32 11.17 20.90
CA ALA A 494 6.23 12.30 21.06
C ALA A 494 7.27 12.37 19.93
N VAL A 495 7.90 11.25 19.60
CA VAL A 495 8.87 11.12 18.50
C VAL A 495 8.25 11.54 17.16
N ARG A 496 7.04 11.08 16.86
CA ARG A 496 6.31 11.49 15.65
C ARG A 496 6.01 12.99 15.64
N SER A 497 5.57 13.50 16.77
CA SER A 497 5.23 14.93 16.91
C SER A 497 6.45 15.83 16.65
N VAL A 498 7.61 15.55 17.28
CA VAL A 498 8.83 16.35 17.05
C VAL A 498 9.37 16.22 15.61
N GLY A 499 9.19 15.04 14.98
CA GLY A 499 9.54 14.86 13.57
C GLY A 499 8.68 15.73 12.64
N ILE A 500 7.36 15.66 12.77
CA ILE A 500 6.39 16.44 11.98
C ILE A 500 6.62 17.95 12.17
N LEU A 501 6.87 18.37 13.40
CA LEU A 501 7.13 19.77 13.76
C LEU A 501 8.56 20.22 13.42
N LYS A 502 9.42 19.30 12.93
CA LYS A 502 10.84 19.54 12.62
C LYS A 502 11.60 20.16 13.79
N GLU A 503 11.38 19.63 15.01
CA GLU A 503 11.95 20.18 16.26
C GLU A 503 13.41 19.77 16.41
N THR A 504 14.32 20.67 16.11
CA THR A 504 15.78 20.41 16.13
C THR A 504 16.32 20.14 17.53
N ALA A 505 15.70 20.65 18.59
CA ALA A 505 16.11 20.38 19.96
C ALA A 505 15.94 18.89 20.37
N ALA A 506 15.16 18.12 19.60
CA ALA A 506 14.95 16.70 19.84
C ALA A 506 16.07 15.82 19.28
N VAL A 507 16.97 16.32 18.43
CA VAL A 507 17.93 15.50 17.64
C VAL A 507 18.80 14.63 18.54
N GLU A 508 19.34 15.14 19.64
CA GLU A 508 20.18 14.37 20.58
C GLU A 508 19.39 13.23 21.22
N ALA A 509 18.19 13.49 21.74
CA ALA A 509 17.32 12.47 22.31
C ALA A 509 16.95 11.41 21.28
N LEU A 510 16.55 11.81 20.07
CA LEU A 510 16.19 10.91 18.98
C LEU A 510 17.34 10.01 18.54
N THR A 511 18.58 10.51 18.49
CA THR A 511 19.76 9.69 18.18
C THR A 511 20.03 8.65 19.27
N GLY A 512 19.79 8.99 20.53
CA GLY A 512 19.83 8.07 21.66
C GLY A 512 18.76 6.96 21.54
N MET A 513 17.52 7.35 21.28
CA MET A 513 16.39 6.43 21.12
C MET A 513 16.56 5.50 19.91
N LEU A 514 17.06 6.01 18.79
CA LEU A 514 17.32 5.23 17.57
C LEU A 514 18.22 4.00 17.84
N LEU A 515 19.13 4.09 18.78
CA LEU A 515 20.08 3.03 19.06
C LEU A 515 19.63 2.07 20.18
N ARG A 516 18.76 2.48 21.08
CA ARG A 516 18.56 1.79 22.37
C ARG A 516 17.10 1.48 22.73
N ASP A 517 16.13 2.11 22.07
CA ASP A 517 14.70 1.93 22.39
C ASP A 517 14.13 0.65 21.75
N GLU A 518 12.86 0.37 21.96
CA GLU A 518 12.11 -0.68 21.28
C GLU A 518 12.09 -0.45 19.76
N LEU A 519 12.07 -1.50 18.96
CA LEU A 519 12.27 -1.40 17.49
C LEU A 519 11.25 -0.48 16.81
N ALA A 520 9.99 -0.44 17.28
CA ALA A 520 8.98 0.47 16.76
C ALA A 520 9.29 1.94 17.05
N VAL A 521 9.79 2.25 18.26
CA VAL A 521 10.23 3.60 18.64
C VAL A 521 11.50 3.99 17.87
N ARG A 522 12.45 3.05 17.71
CA ARG A 522 13.65 3.27 16.89
C ARG A 522 13.31 3.60 15.44
N ARG A 523 12.35 2.89 14.85
CA ARG A 523 11.85 3.19 13.50
C ARG A 523 11.26 4.59 13.43
N ALA A 524 10.41 4.96 14.42
CA ALA A 524 9.83 6.29 14.48
C ALA A 524 10.92 7.38 14.66
N ALA A 525 11.96 7.12 15.49
CA ALA A 525 13.09 8.03 15.68
C ALA A 525 13.90 8.23 14.39
N ALA A 526 14.14 7.16 13.61
CA ALA A 526 14.75 7.29 12.29
C ALA A 526 13.93 8.21 11.40
N THR A 527 12.60 7.97 11.29
CA THR A 527 11.70 8.80 10.49
C THR A 527 11.71 10.26 10.94
N ALA A 528 11.67 10.52 12.24
CA ALA A 528 11.71 11.88 12.78
C ALA A 528 13.03 12.61 12.47
N LEU A 529 14.17 11.91 12.55
CA LEU A 529 15.48 12.47 12.18
C LEU A 529 15.53 12.84 10.69
N GLY A 530 14.96 12.02 9.82
CA GLY A 530 14.80 12.33 8.39
C GLY A 530 13.96 13.58 8.15
N GLN A 531 12.79 13.68 8.79
CA GLN A 531 11.88 14.82 8.69
C GLN A 531 12.50 16.13 9.21
N ILE A 532 13.29 16.06 10.30
CA ILE A 532 14.04 17.21 10.83
C ILE A 532 15.15 17.64 9.86
N GLY A 533 15.76 16.68 9.14
CA GLY A 533 16.80 16.95 8.16
C GLY A 533 18.16 17.29 8.76
N SER A 534 18.43 16.87 10.01
CA SER A 534 19.71 17.16 10.67
C SER A 534 20.85 16.33 10.10
N VAL A 535 21.87 17.00 9.53
CA VAL A 535 23.08 16.36 8.99
C VAL A 535 23.84 15.58 10.08
N ASP A 536 23.82 16.07 11.32
CA ASP A 536 24.49 15.44 12.46
C ASP A 536 23.88 14.06 12.82
N SER A 537 22.68 13.74 12.32
CA SER A 537 22.04 12.45 12.52
C SER A 537 22.56 11.34 11.60
N VAL A 538 23.19 11.67 10.46
CA VAL A 538 23.63 10.71 9.44
C VAL A 538 24.56 9.63 9.99
N PRO A 539 25.61 9.94 10.79
CA PRO A 539 26.47 8.89 11.36
C PRO A 539 25.70 7.92 12.26
N THR A 540 24.67 8.41 12.99
CA THR A 540 23.85 7.56 13.87
C THR A 540 22.86 6.71 13.05
N LEU A 541 22.27 7.24 11.98
CA LEU A 541 21.43 6.49 11.04
C LEU A 541 22.23 5.33 10.41
N LEU A 542 23.45 5.59 9.94
CA LEU A 542 24.34 4.56 9.39
C LEU A 542 24.71 3.52 10.45
N ARG A 543 25.08 3.95 11.68
CA ARG A 543 25.38 3.04 12.79
C ARG A 543 24.19 2.18 13.16
N ALA A 544 22.96 2.71 13.12
CA ALA A 544 21.74 1.96 13.42
C ALA A 544 21.49 0.83 12.39
N ALA A 545 21.96 0.98 11.15
CA ALA A 545 21.85 -0.03 10.10
C ALA A 545 22.66 -1.31 10.41
N ARG A 546 23.69 -1.24 11.29
CA ARG A 546 24.42 -2.43 11.80
C ARG A 546 23.56 -3.38 12.64
N GLN A 547 22.49 -2.85 13.23
CA GLN A 547 21.66 -3.61 14.14
C GLN A 547 20.59 -4.38 13.37
N ASN A 548 20.23 -5.56 13.90
CA ASN A 548 19.15 -6.35 13.32
C ASN A 548 17.84 -5.55 13.34
N GLY A 549 17.11 -5.60 12.22
CA GLY A 549 15.85 -4.94 12.06
C GLY A 549 15.04 -5.57 10.92
N ASP A 550 13.73 -5.41 10.99
CA ASP A 550 12.82 -5.85 9.94
C ASP A 550 12.80 -4.89 8.74
N THR A 551 11.97 -5.20 7.76
CA THR A 551 11.83 -4.40 6.54
C THR A 551 11.36 -2.97 6.82
N HIS A 552 10.48 -2.75 7.82
CA HIS A 552 9.98 -1.42 8.18
C HIS A 552 11.09 -0.55 8.78
N PHE A 553 11.92 -1.12 9.66
CA PHE A 553 13.04 -0.40 10.25
C PHE A 553 14.11 -0.05 9.22
N ARG A 554 14.51 -1.01 8.37
CA ARG A 554 15.48 -0.77 7.30
C ARG A 554 14.99 0.28 6.31
N HIS A 555 13.71 0.22 5.93
CA HIS A 555 13.10 1.26 5.10
C HIS A 555 13.26 2.64 5.74
N ALA A 556 12.86 2.78 7.01
CA ALA A 556 12.92 4.07 7.70
C ALA A 556 14.34 4.64 7.76
N LEU A 557 15.36 3.81 7.98
CA LEU A 557 16.76 4.25 7.98
C LEU A 557 17.19 4.80 6.61
N VAL A 558 16.95 4.04 5.55
CA VAL A 558 17.34 4.45 4.19
C VAL A 558 16.57 5.68 3.74
N PHE A 559 15.26 5.72 4.00
CA PHE A 559 14.43 6.86 3.62
C PHE A 559 14.85 8.13 4.37
N SER A 560 15.20 8.01 5.65
CA SER A 560 15.71 9.14 6.44
C SER A 560 17.04 9.65 5.93
N LEU A 561 17.96 8.78 5.51
CA LEU A 561 19.21 9.21 4.85
C LEU A 561 18.91 9.99 3.56
N ILE A 562 17.90 9.57 2.79
CA ILE A 562 17.46 10.27 1.57
C ILE A 562 16.84 11.62 1.92
N GLU A 563 15.97 11.71 2.94
CA GLU A 563 15.35 12.98 3.38
C GLU A 563 16.40 13.98 3.89
N VAL A 564 17.40 13.55 4.66
CA VAL A 564 18.52 14.39 5.08
C VAL A 564 19.34 14.87 3.88
N GLY A 565 19.52 14.03 2.85
CA GLY A 565 20.10 14.41 1.56
C GLY A 565 21.58 14.75 1.58
N HIS A 566 22.35 14.39 2.62
CA HIS A 566 23.74 14.80 2.76
C HIS A 566 24.71 13.75 2.22
N PHE A 567 25.14 13.92 0.95
CA PHE A 567 26.02 13.00 0.25
C PHE A 567 27.34 12.73 0.99
N GLY A 568 28.06 13.81 1.42
CA GLY A 568 29.40 13.69 2.01
C GLY A 568 29.48 12.85 3.28
N GLN A 569 28.45 12.85 4.13
CA GLN A 569 28.41 11.96 5.29
C GLN A 569 27.86 10.58 4.94
N THR A 570 26.88 10.48 4.03
CA THR A 570 26.31 9.19 3.65
C THR A 570 27.32 8.30 2.92
N VAL A 571 28.21 8.89 2.09
CA VAL A 571 29.23 8.13 1.33
C VAL A 571 30.22 7.41 2.25
N THR A 572 30.44 7.90 3.48
CA THR A 572 31.31 7.21 4.44
C THR A 572 30.81 5.82 4.83
N GLY A 573 29.49 5.60 4.71
CA GLY A 573 28.88 4.28 4.95
C GLY A 573 29.31 3.20 3.95
N LEU A 574 29.80 3.58 2.76
CA LEU A 574 30.35 2.62 1.78
C LEU A 574 31.67 2.02 2.25
N LEU A 575 32.40 2.71 3.14
CA LEU A 575 33.67 2.27 3.72
C LEU A 575 33.49 1.42 4.98
N ASP A 576 32.26 1.24 5.43
CA ASP A 576 31.97 0.45 6.61
C ASP A 576 32.22 -1.04 6.36
N THR A 577 32.64 -1.77 7.39
CA THR A 577 32.84 -3.23 7.31
C THR A 577 31.54 -4.02 7.39
N ASN A 578 30.44 -3.38 7.81
CA ASN A 578 29.13 -4.03 7.94
C ASN A 578 28.34 -3.92 6.63
N PRO A 579 27.94 -5.05 6.01
CA PRO A 579 27.26 -5.05 4.73
C PRO A 579 25.90 -4.32 4.74
N GLN A 580 25.18 -4.32 5.88
CA GLN A 580 23.90 -3.61 5.98
C GLN A 580 24.09 -2.09 5.96
N VAL A 581 25.21 -1.57 6.49
CA VAL A 581 25.56 -0.15 6.39
C VAL A 581 25.91 0.20 4.96
N GLN A 582 26.72 -0.64 4.31
CA GLN A 582 27.08 -0.45 2.88
C GLN A 582 25.83 -0.41 1.98
N LEU A 583 24.91 -1.37 2.17
CA LEU A 583 23.65 -1.43 1.40
C LEU A 583 22.76 -0.20 1.67
N ALA A 584 22.61 0.20 2.92
CA ALA A 584 21.81 1.37 3.27
C ALA A 584 22.40 2.65 2.66
N ALA A 585 23.71 2.84 2.77
CA ALA A 585 24.42 3.98 2.20
C ALA A 585 24.33 3.99 0.67
N LEU A 586 24.60 2.86 0.00
CA LEU A 586 24.55 2.75 -1.47
C LEU A 586 23.14 3.03 -1.99
N THR A 587 22.12 2.47 -1.33
CA THR A 587 20.72 2.66 -1.71
C THR A 587 20.30 4.13 -1.55
N ALA A 588 20.70 4.78 -0.46
CA ALA A 588 20.40 6.18 -0.21
C ALA A 588 21.13 7.10 -1.21
N LEU A 589 22.42 6.88 -1.45
CA LEU A 589 23.26 7.69 -2.36
C LEU A 589 22.73 7.68 -3.79
N LYS A 590 22.26 6.54 -4.28
CA LYS A 590 21.59 6.42 -5.60
C LYS A 590 20.36 7.33 -5.75
N ARG A 591 19.81 7.82 -4.65
CA ARG A 591 18.63 8.71 -4.62
C ARG A 591 18.96 10.13 -4.22
N ILE A 592 19.98 10.32 -3.39
CA ILE A 592 20.46 11.65 -2.98
C ILE A 592 21.08 12.37 -4.17
N ASP A 593 22.11 11.74 -4.76
CA ASP A 593 22.82 12.30 -5.91
C ASP A 593 23.60 11.17 -6.60
N ALA A 594 22.96 10.51 -7.53
CA ALA A 594 23.54 9.39 -8.22
C ALA A 594 24.77 9.80 -9.06
N GLU A 595 24.81 11.02 -9.60
CA GLU A 595 25.88 11.48 -10.48
C GLU A 595 27.19 11.75 -9.74
N ARG A 596 27.12 12.12 -8.45
CA ARG A 596 28.29 12.26 -7.59
C ARG A 596 28.94 10.95 -7.18
N LEU A 597 28.22 9.82 -7.31
CA LEU A 597 28.83 8.50 -7.14
C LEU A 597 29.84 8.27 -8.27
N THR A 598 31.10 8.02 -7.92
CA THR A 598 32.15 7.66 -8.84
C THR A 598 32.45 6.16 -8.75
N GLU A 599 33.14 5.64 -9.76
CA GLU A 599 33.62 4.26 -9.77
C GLU A 599 34.42 3.93 -8.50
N ASN A 600 35.31 4.84 -8.07
CA ASN A 600 36.13 4.69 -6.86
C ASN A 600 35.31 4.51 -5.56
N HIS A 601 34.07 5.03 -5.50
CA HIS A 601 33.20 4.81 -4.39
C HIS A 601 32.58 3.39 -4.38
N VAL A 602 32.33 2.81 -5.55
CA VAL A 602 31.53 1.60 -5.73
C VAL A 602 32.39 0.35 -5.99
N ALA A 603 33.49 0.45 -6.73
CA ALA A 603 34.34 -0.68 -7.06
C ALA A 603 34.88 -1.47 -5.85
N PRO A 604 35.21 -0.85 -4.69
CA PRO A 604 35.63 -1.60 -3.51
C PRO A 604 34.55 -2.56 -2.99
N LEU A 605 33.25 -2.27 -3.24
CA LEU A 605 32.13 -3.10 -2.80
C LEU A 605 32.02 -4.41 -3.58
N LEU A 606 32.64 -4.51 -4.76
CA LEU A 606 32.73 -5.75 -5.53
C LEU A 606 33.52 -6.85 -4.80
N LYS A 607 34.38 -6.45 -3.86
CA LYS A 607 35.21 -7.35 -3.03
C LYS A 607 34.50 -7.72 -1.70
N SER A 608 33.28 -7.28 -1.47
CA SER A 608 32.52 -7.62 -0.28
C SER A 608 32.20 -9.13 -0.21
N ASP A 609 32.34 -9.73 0.95
CA ASP A 609 31.92 -11.14 1.17
C ASP A 609 30.39 -11.30 1.12
N ASP A 610 29.63 -10.22 1.29
CA ASP A 610 28.18 -10.24 1.24
C ASP A 610 27.67 -10.18 -0.22
N PRO A 611 26.92 -11.20 -0.70
CA PRO A 611 26.42 -11.23 -2.08
C PRO A 611 25.49 -10.07 -2.42
N ALA A 612 24.70 -9.57 -1.44
CA ALA A 612 23.76 -8.48 -1.70
C ALA A 612 24.48 -7.16 -1.95
N VAL A 613 25.59 -6.91 -1.24
CA VAL A 613 26.45 -5.74 -1.48
C VAL A 613 27.10 -5.83 -2.85
N ARG A 614 27.70 -6.99 -3.20
CA ARG A 614 28.32 -7.18 -4.52
C ARG A 614 27.31 -6.98 -5.64
N ASN A 615 26.13 -7.59 -5.53
CA ASN A 615 25.07 -7.48 -6.54
C ASN A 615 24.59 -6.03 -6.70
N ALA A 616 24.39 -5.29 -5.59
CA ALA A 616 23.99 -3.90 -5.65
C ALA A 616 25.05 -2.99 -6.29
N ALA A 617 26.34 -3.27 -6.04
CA ALA A 617 27.45 -2.59 -6.67
C ALA A 617 27.53 -2.92 -8.18
N LEU A 618 27.42 -4.19 -8.57
CA LEU A 618 27.40 -4.63 -9.96
C LEU A 618 26.24 -4.03 -10.75
N GLU A 619 25.01 -4.03 -10.18
CA GLU A 619 23.83 -3.40 -10.80
C GLU A 619 24.07 -1.91 -11.09
N LEU A 620 24.71 -1.21 -10.15
CA LEU A 620 25.02 0.21 -10.34
C LEU A 620 26.07 0.41 -11.42
N ILE A 621 27.18 -0.33 -11.37
CA ILE A 621 28.24 -0.28 -12.36
C ILE A 621 27.68 -0.61 -13.75
N ALA A 622 26.89 -1.70 -13.87
CA ALA A 622 26.28 -2.11 -15.12
C ALA A 622 25.32 -1.08 -15.74
N SER A 623 24.81 -0.14 -14.94
CA SER A 623 23.92 0.93 -15.41
C SER A 623 24.63 2.24 -15.78
N ARG A 624 25.98 2.31 -15.69
CA ARG A 624 26.77 3.53 -15.87
C ARG A 624 27.71 3.44 -17.07
N GLU A 625 27.57 4.35 -18.01
CA GLU A 625 28.54 4.49 -19.09
C GLU A 625 29.91 4.91 -18.53
N GLY A 626 31.01 4.38 -19.12
CA GLY A 626 32.37 4.70 -18.75
C GLY A 626 32.96 3.89 -17.59
N TRP A 627 32.20 2.98 -16.97
CA TRP A 627 32.65 2.09 -15.89
C TRP A 627 32.90 0.65 -16.41
N ALA A 628 33.31 0.54 -17.69
CA ALA A 628 33.37 -0.74 -18.40
C ALA A 628 34.44 -1.70 -17.85
N ASP A 629 35.55 -1.22 -17.31
CA ASP A 629 36.69 -2.08 -16.91
C ASP A 629 36.30 -3.10 -15.84
N GLN A 630 35.54 -2.67 -14.84
CA GLN A 630 35.06 -3.52 -13.74
C GLN A 630 34.03 -4.54 -14.22
N ILE A 631 33.15 -4.12 -15.14
CA ILE A 631 32.09 -5.02 -15.65
C ILE A 631 32.66 -6.07 -16.61
N ILE A 632 33.74 -5.76 -17.34
CA ILE A 632 34.41 -6.70 -18.24
C ILE A 632 34.98 -7.87 -17.45
N GLU A 633 35.64 -7.62 -16.31
CA GLU A 633 36.13 -8.67 -15.42
C GLU A 633 35.00 -9.55 -14.92
N PHE A 634 33.90 -8.93 -14.49
CA PHE A 634 32.70 -9.65 -14.06
C PHE A 634 32.07 -10.48 -15.19
N LEU A 635 31.92 -9.91 -16.39
CA LEU A 635 31.39 -10.62 -17.55
C LEU A 635 32.29 -11.77 -17.99
N ALA A 636 33.58 -11.59 -17.94
CA ALA A 636 34.55 -12.65 -18.26
C ALA A 636 34.41 -13.82 -17.27
N LEU A 637 34.31 -13.53 -15.97
CA LEU A 637 34.07 -14.56 -14.94
C LEU A 637 32.72 -15.24 -15.15
N TRP A 638 31.64 -14.47 -15.31
CA TRP A 638 30.27 -15.00 -15.50
C TRP A 638 30.18 -15.90 -16.75
N LEU A 639 30.88 -15.56 -17.84
CA LEU A 639 30.91 -16.36 -19.06
C LEU A 639 31.73 -17.66 -18.93
N HIS A 640 32.54 -17.81 -17.90
CA HIS A 640 33.38 -18.99 -17.65
C HIS A 640 32.94 -19.87 -16.48
N GLU A 641 32.07 -19.37 -15.56
CA GLU A 641 31.68 -20.09 -14.37
C GLU A 641 30.35 -20.87 -14.54
N SER A 642 30.26 -22.06 -13.93
CA SER A 642 29.04 -22.84 -13.73
C SER A 642 28.96 -23.33 -12.27
N PRO A 643 27.80 -23.31 -11.63
CA PRO A 643 26.44 -23.02 -12.15
C PRO A 643 26.11 -21.53 -12.19
N VAL A 644 25.26 -21.14 -13.13
CA VAL A 644 24.85 -19.75 -13.34
C VAL A 644 23.85 -19.32 -12.26
N ASP A 645 24.26 -18.42 -11.38
CA ASP A 645 23.35 -17.82 -10.39
C ASP A 645 22.37 -16.83 -11.06
N ALA A 646 21.09 -16.92 -10.69
CA ALA A 646 20.02 -16.11 -11.27
C ALA A 646 20.18 -14.60 -11.05
N ALA A 647 20.80 -14.17 -9.93
CA ALA A 647 21.07 -12.76 -9.65
C ALA A 647 22.19 -12.24 -10.56
N ASN A 648 23.31 -12.97 -10.62
CA ASN A 648 24.45 -12.65 -11.50
C ASN A 648 24.04 -12.67 -12.98
N THR A 649 23.18 -13.61 -13.38
CA THR A 649 22.63 -13.66 -14.74
C THR A 649 21.87 -12.39 -15.10
N ARG A 650 21.04 -11.86 -14.22
CA ARG A 650 20.28 -10.64 -14.48
C ARG A 650 21.19 -9.43 -14.61
N ILE A 651 22.24 -9.35 -13.76
CA ILE A 651 23.24 -8.29 -13.82
C ILE A 651 24.04 -8.36 -15.11
N ALA A 652 24.49 -9.56 -15.48
CA ALA A 652 25.23 -9.79 -16.73
C ALA A 652 24.37 -9.43 -17.96
N GLN A 653 23.10 -9.83 -17.99
CA GLN A 653 22.17 -9.45 -19.06
C GLN A 653 22.04 -7.92 -19.18
N GLY A 654 21.91 -7.21 -18.04
CA GLY A 654 21.88 -5.75 -18.01
C GLY A 654 23.17 -5.12 -18.52
N ALA A 655 24.31 -5.64 -18.08
CA ALA A 655 25.63 -5.18 -18.49
C ALA A 655 25.88 -5.39 -19.99
N LEU A 656 25.56 -6.55 -20.54
CA LEU A 656 25.66 -6.85 -21.96
C LEU A 656 24.86 -5.88 -22.85
N VAL A 657 23.73 -5.38 -22.36
CA VAL A 657 22.96 -4.36 -23.07
C VAL A 657 23.62 -2.98 -22.93
N ALA A 658 23.98 -2.57 -21.70
CA ALA A 658 24.53 -1.24 -21.40
C ALA A 658 25.90 -1.00 -22.09
N TYR A 659 26.78 -2.01 -22.07
CA TYR A 659 28.10 -1.93 -22.65
C TYR A 659 28.22 -2.57 -24.02
N SER A 660 27.15 -2.66 -24.74
CA SER A 660 27.04 -3.36 -26.02
C SER A 660 27.93 -2.77 -27.14
N ALA A 661 28.36 -1.51 -27.02
CA ALA A 661 29.25 -0.83 -27.94
C ALA A 661 30.75 -0.98 -27.60
N ASP A 662 31.12 -1.56 -26.45
CA ASP A 662 32.52 -1.79 -26.07
C ASP A 662 33.05 -3.01 -26.80
N LEU A 663 34.11 -2.82 -27.61
CA LEU A 663 34.73 -3.89 -28.41
C LEU A 663 35.25 -5.07 -27.58
N ARG A 664 35.59 -4.84 -26.31
CA ARG A 664 36.06 -5.89 -25.40
C ARG A 664 34.90 -6.78 -24.99
N VAL A 665 33.72 -6.18 -24.71
CA VAL A 665 32.47 -6.91 -24.42
C VAL A 665 32.02 -7.70 -25.66
N GLU A 666 32.10 -7.06 -26.85
CA GLU A 666 31.79 -7.71 -28.12
C GLU A 666 32.65 -8.97 -28.33
N LYS A 667 33.93 -8.86 -28.06
CA LYS A 667 34.88 -10.00 -28.17
C LYS A 667 34.55 -11.10 -27.15
N LEU A 668 34.31 -10.75 -25.88
CA LEU A 668 33.93 -11.73 -24.83
C LEU A 668 32.69 -12.53 -25.23
N VAL A 669 31.69 -11.83 -25.76
CA VAL A 669 30.45 -12.50 -26.25
C VAL A 669 30.73 -13.40 -27.44
N SER A 670 31.53 -12.93 -28.41
CA SER A 670 31.94 -13.72 -29.58
C SER A 670 32.64 -15.03 -29.17
N ASP A 671 33.60 -14.91 -28.25
CA ASP A 671 34.35 -16.04 -27.72
C ASP A 671 33.44 -17.04 -27.01
N ALA A 672 32.50 -16.53 -26.19
CA ALA A 672 31.53 -17.36 -25.48
C ALA A 672 30.53 -18.09 -26.42
N LEU A 673 30.03 -17.39 -27.45
CA LEU A 673 29.14 -17.98 -28.46
C LEU A 673 29.83 -19.03 -29.32
N GLY A 674 31.12 -18.81 -29.61
CA GLY A 674 31.95 -19.70 -30.44
C GLY A 674 32.55 -20.88 -29.67
N SER A 675 32.47 -20.91 -28.35
CA SER A 675 33.03 -21.99 -27.54
C SER A 675 32.28 -23.30 -27.72
N ALA A 676 32.94 -24.33 -28.18
CA ALA A 676 32.38 -25.68 -28.33
C ALA A 676 32.02 -26.33 -26.98
N GLU A 677 32.60 -25.84 -25.89
CA GLU A 677 32.42 -26.32 -24.55
C GLU A 677 31.33 -25.53 -23.77
N ALA A 678 30.79 -24.48 -24.38
CA ALA A 678 29.78 -23.63 -23.73
C ALA A 678 28.54 -24.45 -23.29
N GLN A 679 28.24 -24.36 -22.01
CA GLN A 679 27.09 -25.08 -21.45
C GLN A 679 25.79 -24.41 -21.88
N SER A 680 24.76 -25.22 -22.16
CA SER A 680 23.44 -24.72 -22.57
C SER A 680 22.84 -23.75 -21.55
N GLU A 681 23.16 -23.94 -20.27
CA GLU A 681 22.71 -23.10 -19.14
C GLU A 681 23.27 -21.68 -19.21
N LEU A 682 24.44 -21.48 -19.80
CA LEU A 682 25.04 -20.16 -20.04
C LEU A 682 24.55 -19.56 -21.36
N LEU A 683 24.47 -20.36 -22.42
CA LEU A 683 24.07 -19.88 -23.75
C LEU A 683 22.62 -19.33 -23.77
N LEU A 684 21.69 -19.95 -23.04
CA LEU A 684 20.31 -19.49 -23.04
C LEU A 684 20.16 -18.06 -22.52
N PRO A 685 20.62 -17.71 -21.30
CA PRO A 685 20.52 -16.34 -20.80
C PRO A 685 21.36 -15.33 -21.59
N LEU A 686 22.48 -15.75 -22.16
CA LEU A 686 23.28 -14.93 -23.05
C LEU A 686 22.50 -14.56 -24.31
N LEU A 687 21.94 -15.53 -25.02
CA LEU A 687 21.11 -15.31 -26.21
C LEU A 687 19.87 -14.48 -25.92
N GLU A 688 19.24 -14.63 -24.76
CA GLU A 688 18.12 -13.79 -24.31
C GLU A 688 18.53 -12.31 -24.14
N ALA A 689 19.74 -12.07 -23.61
CA ALA A 689 20.27 -10.71 -23.48
C ALA A 689 20.50 -10.09 -24.86
N LEU A 690 21.14 -10.84 -25.77
CA LEU A 690 21.44 -10.39 -27.14
C LEU A 690 20.16 -10.05 -27.92
N ALA A 691 19.05 -10.74 -27.68
CA ALA A 691 17.76 -10.45 -28.31
C ALA A 691 17.22 -9.05 -28.03
N ARG A 692 17.75 -8.34 -27.05
CA ARG A 692 17.35 -6.96 -26.67
C ARG A 692 18.16 -5.87 -27.39
N ARG A 693 19.11 -6.23 -28.25
CA ARG A 693 19.92 -5.28 -29.01
C ARG A 693 19.25 -4.88 -30.32
N SER A 694 19.69 -3.76 -30.87
CA SER A 694 19.24 -3.26 -32.17
C SER A 694 20.10 -3.76 -33.34
N GLU A 695 21.33 -4.19 -33.08
CA GLU A 695 22.28 -4.57 -34.13
C GLU A 695 23.09 -5.82 -33.75
N VAL A 696 23.54 -6.56 -34.76
CA VAL A 696 24.38 -7.74 -34.65
C VAL A 696 25.79 -7.38 -35.17
N PRO A 697 26.85 -7.41 -34.34
CA PRO A 697 28.21 -7.27 -34.81
C PRO A 697 28.60 -8.41 -35.75
N ASP A 698 29.45 -8.09 -36.74
CA ASP A 698 29.95 -9.08 -37.71
C ASP A 698 30.65 -10.27 -37.02
N THR A 699 31.33 -10.02 -35.91
CA THR A 699 32.03 -11.02 -35.09
C THR A 699 31.08 -12.09 -34.49
N TRP A 700 29.78 -11.81 -34.35
CA TRP A 700 28.79 -12.77 -33.79
C TRP A 700 28.09 -13.60 -34.85
N VAL A 701 28.14 -13.20 -36.11
CA VAL A 701 27.41 -13.85 -37.23
C VAL A 701 27.75 -15.33 -37.34
N GLU A 702 29.05 -15.63 -37.39
CA GLU A 702 29.51 -17.00 -37.54
C GLU A 702 29.23 -17.87 -36.31
N PRO A 703 29.52 -17.42 -35.06
CA PRO A 703 29.10 -18.14 -33.87
C PRO A 703 27.58 -18.42 -33.80
N LEU A 704 26.75 -17.42 -34.09
CA LEU A 704 25.27 -17.62 -34.10
C LEU A 704 24.83 -18.62 -35.17
N ARG A 705 25.50 -18.62 -36.34
CA ARG A 705 25.23 -19.58 -37.39
C ARG A 705 25.55 -21.01 -36.95
N GLN A 706 26.64 -21.23 -36.24
CA GLN A 706 27.04 -22.54 -35.71
C GLN A 706 26.04 -23.04 -34.65
N LEU A 707 25.54 -22.16 -33.78
CA LEU A 707 24.57 -22.49 -32.76
C LEU A 707 23.20 -22.92 -33.32
N LEU A 708 22.85 -22.60 -34.57
CA LEU A 708 21.68 -23.15 -35.25
C LEU A 708 21.72 -24.70 -35.39
N SER A 709 22.94 -25.28 -35.33
CA SER A 709 23.15 -26.75 -35.35
C SER A 709 23.55 -27.30 -33.98
N HIS A 710 23.34 -26.54 -32.88
CA HIS A 710 23.72 -26.98 -31.56
C HIS A 710 22.95 -28.23 -31.11
N ARG A 711 23.61 -29.12 -30.35
CA ARG A 711 22.99 -30.41 -29.91
C ARG A 711 21.74 -30.23 -29.07
N ASN A 712 21.66 -29.17 -28.25
CA ASN A 712 20.49 -28.82 -27.39
C ASN A 712 19.44 -28.07 -28.20
N ALA A 713 18.23 -28.64 -28.29
CA ALA A 713 17.08 -28.05 -28.98
C ALA A 713 16.62 -26.70 -28.38
N ALA A 714 16.80 -26.49 -27.07
CA ALA A 714 16.44 -25.22 -26.43
C ALA A 714 17.36 -24.08 -26.94
N VAL A 715 18.67 -24.36 -27.06
CA VAL A 715 19.64 -23.40 -27.61
C VAL A 715 19.31 -23.07 -29.06
N ARG A 716 19.07 -24.07 -29.93
CA ARG A 716 18.70 -23.81 -31.33
C ARG A 716 17.47 -22.94 -31.45
N ARG A 717 16.43 -23.21 -30.65
CA ARG A 717 15.21 -22.39 -30.63
C ARG A 717 15.47 -20.97 -30.13
N GLN A 718 16.27 -20.83 -29.08
CA GLN A 718 16.63 -19.50 -28.54
C GLN A 718 17.43 -18.67 -29.55
N VAL A 719 18.34 -19.29 -30.29
CA VAL A 719 19.07 -18.60 -31.39
C VAL A 719 18.11 -18.07 -32.44
N ILE A 720 17.13 -18.87 -32.89
CA ILE A 720 16.13 -18.41 -33.87
C ILE A 720 15.33 -17.22 -33.30
N GLN A 721 14.90 -17.31 -32.04
CA GLN A 721 14.20 -16.21 -31.36
C GLN A 721 15.06 -14.94 -31.27
N THR A 722 16.34 -15.09 -30.94
CA THR A 722 17.32 -13.97 -30.88
C THR A 722 17.47 -13.33 -32.26
N ILE A 723 17.67 -14.12 -33.32
CA ILE A 723 17.78 -13.61 -34.69
C ILE A 723 16.49 -12.91 -35.12
N THR A 724 15.32 -13.43 -34.71
CA THR A 724 14.02 -12.82 -35.00
C THR A 724 13.89 -11.46 -34.31
N ALA A 725 14.25 -11.38 -33.05
CA ALA A 725 14.20 -10.13 -32.27
C ALA A 725 15.16 -9.06 -32.79
N LEU A 726 16.36 -9.45 -33.19
CA LEU A 726 17.38 -8.59 -33.78
C LEU A 726 17.01 -8.09 -35.18
N ASN A 727 16.02 -8.69 -35.83
CA ASN A 727 15.54 -8.35 -37.17
C ASN A 727 16.66 -8.22 -38.25
N THR A 728 17.68 -9.07 -38.13
CA THR A 728 18.87 -9.05 -39.02
C THR A 728 18.70 -9.99 -40.22
N ASN A 729 19.25 -9.60 -41.38
CA ASN A 729 19.19 -10.39 -42.60
C ASN A 729 20.46 -11.25 -42.83
N VAL A 730 21.55 -11.03 -42.06
CA VAL A 730 22.84 -11.69 -42.25
C VAL A 730 22.78 -13.23 -42.11
N LEU A 731 21.80 -13.76 -41.42
CA LEU A 731 21.58 -15.19 -41.20
C LEU A 731 20.44 -15.80 -42.01
N ASP A 732 19.83 -15.05 -42.95
CA ASP A 732 18.69 -15.50 -43.76
C ASP A 732 18.96 -16.78 -44.55
N ARG A 733 20.19 -16.90 -45.08
CA ARG A 733 20.60 -18.11 -45.79
C ARG A 733 20.64 -19.33 -44.88
N ALA A 734 21.14 -19.16 -43.67
CA ALA A 734 21.20 -20.23 -42.68
C ALA A 734 19.80 -20.67 -42.25
N LEU A 735 18.89 -19.72 -41.96
CA LEU A 735 17.50 -20.00 -41.64
C LEU A 735 16.74 -20.69 -42.79
N ARG A 736 16.96 -20.29 -44.05
CA ARG A 736 16.38 -20.98 -45.20
C ARG A 736 16.85 -22.42 -45.31
N ASN A 737 18.16 -22.66 -45.10
CA ASN A 737 18.70 -24.00 -45.12
C ASN A 737 18.08 -24.85 -43.99
N MET A 738 18.01 -24.33 -42.77
CA MET A 738 17.40 -25.01 -41.63
C MET A 738 15.91 -25.32 -41.86
N GLY A 739 15.17 -24.39 -42.43
CA GLY A 739 13.75 -24.57 -42.75
C GLY A 739 13.49 -25.63 -43.85
N ARG A 740 14.40 -25.75 -44.83
CA ARG A 740 14.30 -26.70 -45.94
C ARG A 740 14.72 -28.12 -45.55
N ASP A 741 15.69 -28.27 -44.68
CA ASP A 741 16.22 -29.56 -44.30
C ASP A 741 15.22 -30.35 -43.45
N ALA A 742 14.72 -31.46 -44.03
CA ALA A 742 13.74 -32.35 -43.36
C ALA A 742 14.34 -33.09 -42.14
N ALA A 743 15.65 -33.14 -41.98
CA ALA A 743 16.29 -33.70 -40.80
C ALA A 743 16.12 -32.86 -39.56
N ASN A 744 15.85 -31.53 -39.70
CA ASN A 744 15.57 -30.67 -38.60
C ASN A 744 14.15 -30.88 -38.02
N PRO A 745 13.96 -30.80 -36.71
CA PRO A 745 12.65 -30.91 -36.08
C PRO A 745 11.63 -29.93 -36.68
N GLN A 746 10.38 -30.39 -36.88
CA GLN A 746 9.33 -29.58 -37.48
C GLN A 746 9.15 -28.23 -36.77
N ALA A 747 9.21 -28.21 -35.42
CA ALA A 747 9.06 -26.96 -34.62
C ALA A 747 10.12 -25.92 -34.98
N GLU A 748 11.39 -26.32 -35.16
CA GLU A 748 12.52 -25.42 -35.46
C GLU A 748 12.44 -24.95 -36.93
N ARG A 749 12.02 -25.80 -37.84
CA ARG A 749 11.74 -25.44 -39.23
C ARG A 749 10.64 -24.38 -39.33
N CYS A 750 9.53 -24.54 -38.58
CA CYS A 750 8.46 -23.54 -38.49
C CYS A 750 8.98 -22.22 -37.94
N MET A 751 9.80 -22.24 -36.88
CA MET A 751 10.39 -21.02 -36.31
C MET A 751 11.30 -20.29 -37.30
N ALA A 752 12.15 -21.03 -38.02
CA ALA A 752 13.02 -20.45 -39.04
C ALA A 752 12.22 -19.79 -40.18
N TRP A 753 11.19 -20.47 -40.71
CA TRP A 753 10.33 -19.88 -41.73
C TRP A 753 9.49 -18.71 -41.17
N GLY A 754 9.00 -18.78 -39.94
CA GLY A 754 8.30 -17.71 -39.25
C GLY A 754 9.15 -16.45 -39.12
N CYS A 755 10.44 -16.59 -38.77
CA CYS A 755 11.38 -15.48 -38.72
C CYS A 755 11.54 -14.79 -40.10
N LEU A 756 11.66 -15.56 -41.17
CA LEU A 756 11.79 -15.02 -42.53
C LEU A 756 10.49 -14.35 -42.99
N ALA A 757 9.32 -14.94 -42.67
CA ALA A 757 8.01 -14.40 -43.00
C ALA A 757 7.75 -13.05 -42.29
N GLN A 758 8.17 -12.95 -41.01
CA GLN A 758 7.99 -11.73 -40.22
C GLN A 758 8.75 -10.52 -40.83
N ARG A 759 9.82 -10.79 -41.60
CA ARG A 759 10.57 -9.77 -42.35
C ARG A 759 10.07 -9.57 -43.78
N GLY A 760 8.92 -10.14 -44.13
CA GLY A 760 8.33 -9.96 -45.46
C GLY A 760 9.06 -10.69 -46.59
N LEU A 761 9.92 -11.69 -46.26
CA LEU A 761 10.66 -12.43 -47.29
C LEU A 761 9.78 -13.51 -47.95
N PRO A 762 9.89 -13.71 -49.26
CA PRO A 762 9.09 -14.71 -49.97
C PRO A 762 9.41 -16.13 -49.49
N LEU A 763 8.37 -16.88 -49.17
CA LEU A 763 8.48 -18.26 -48.70
C LEU A 763 8.10 -19.26 -49.84
N PRO A 764 8.74 -20.42 -49.90
CA PRO A 764 8.31 -21.51 -50.81
C PRO A 764 6.98 -22.09 -50.32
N ASP A 765 6.16 -22.63 -51.26
CA ASP A 765 4.85 -23.21 -50.94
C ASP A 765 4.88 -24.26 -49.84
N ALA A 766 5.88 -25.13 -49.81
CA ALA A 766 6.08 -26.12 -48.76
C ALA A 766 6.31 -25.49 -47.36
N ALA A 767 6.86 -24.27 -47.26
CA ALA A 767 7.03 -23.58 -46.00
C ALA A 767 5.72 -22.92 -45.54
N VAL A 768 4.94 -22.38 -46.47
CA VAL A 768 3.61 -21.86 -46.19
C VAL A 768 2.70 -22.93 -45.66
N GLN A 769 2.68 -24.14 -46.29
CA GLN A 769 1.90 -25.28 -45.85
C GLN A 769 2.35 -25.72 -44.45
N LEU A 770 3.66 -25.81 -44.19
CA LEU A 770 4.21 -26.23 -42.92
C LEU A 770 3.80 -25.25 -41.74
N LEU A 771 3.68 -23.97 -42.05
CA LEU A 771 3.23 -22.96 -41.07
C LEU A 771 1.71 -23.01 -40.85
N ALA A 772 0.94 -23.23 -41.90
CA ALA A 772 -0.52 -23.34 -41.87
C ALA A 772 -0.97 -24.57 -41.05
N ASP A 773 -0.36 -25.72 -41.23
CA ASP A 773 -0.68 -26.94 -40.51
C ASP A 773 -0.53 -26.86 -38.97
N ARG A 774 0.22 -25.90 -38.48
CA ARG A 774 0.47 -25.70 -37.05
C ARG A 774 -0.45 -24.66 -36.38
N THR A 775 -1.09 -23.76 -37.14
CA THR A 775 -1.85 -22.66 -36.57
C THR A 775 -3.31 -22.97 -36.26
N GLY A 776 -3.86 -24.13 -36.69
CA GLY A 776 -5.26 -24.51 -36.48
C GLY A 776 -6.25 -23.39 -36.82
N ASP A 777 -7.51 -23.51 -36.41
CA ASP A 777 -8.61 -22.58 -36.71
C ASP A 777 -8.43 -21.13 -36.19
N THR A 778 -7.38 -20.84 -35.41
CA THR A 778 -7.07 -19.48 -34.92
C THR A 778 -6.19 -18.67 -35.88
N GLY A 779 -5.92 -19.21 -37.06
CA GLY A 779 -4.89 -18.74 -37.98
C GLY A 779 -5.32 -17.76 -39.08
N ALA A 780 -6.56 -17.26 -39.13
CA ALA A 780 -6.95 -16.33 -40.19
C ALA A 780 -6.10 -15.04 -40.26
N ALA A 781 -5.77 -14.46 -39.12
CA ALA A 781 -4.90 -13.27 -39.05
C ALA A 781 -3.41 -13.56 -39.30
N ALA A 782 -2.95 -14.79 -39.06
CA ALA A 782 -1.61 -15.24 -39.43
C ALA A 782 -1.50 -15.60 -40.91
N LEU A 783 -2.55 -16.16 -41.51
CA LEU A 783 -2.67 -16.46 -42.94
C LEU A 783 -2.74 -15.20 -43.80
N ASP A 784 -3.38 -14.11 -43.33
CA ASP A 784 -3.39 -12.83 -44.03
C ASP A 784 -2.00 -12.17 -44.09
N ARG A 785 -1.20 -12.29 -43.02
CA ARG A 785 0.21 -11.85 -43.02
C ARG A 785 1.11 -12.75 -43.90
N LEU A 786 0.79 -14.04 -43.99
CA LEU A 786 1.50 -15.00 -44.83
C LEU A 786 1.14 -14.82 -46.32
N SER A 787 -0.11 -14.36 -46.66
CA SER A 787 -0.53 -14.06 -48.02
C SER A 787 0.12 -12.78 -48.54
N ALA A 788 0.34 -11.76 -47.71
CA ALA A 788 1.08 -10.56 -48.03
C ALA A 788 2.59 -10.84 -48.32
N ALA A 789 3.16 -11.92 -47.77
CA ALA A 789 4.54 -12.35 -48.05
C ALA A 789 4.69 -13.16 -49.37
N ARG A 790 3.57 -13.41 -50.08
CA ARG A 790 3.52 -14.05 -51.42
C ARG A 790 3.61 -13.05 -52.57
N SER A 791 3.29 -11.82 -52.37
CA SER A 791 3.35 -10.72 -53.36
C SER A 791 4.66 -9.96 -53.25
#